data_837a26e3840b0882c2cd41c39a446861
#
_entry.id   837a26e3840b0882c2cd41c39a446861
#
_cell.length_a   1.000
_cell.length_b   1.000
_cell.length_c   1.000
_cell.angle_alpha   90.00
_cell.angle_beta   90.00
_cell.angle_gamma   90.00
#
_symmetry.space_group_name_H-M   'P 1'
#
loop_
_entity.id
_entity.type
_entity.pdbx_description
1 polymer ?
#
loop_
_entity_poly.entity_id
_entity_poly.type
_entity_poly.pdbx_seq_one_letter_code
_entity_poly.pdbx_strand_id
1 'polypeptide(L)'
;MTPQPLDHTPRRAGLACSLILAATLALGTGAEAQQSQAPLGSPAATRAIDGLQLPAPAIPFGGVIKPNALESTPFWQPRIAPPEGAPNVLLILTDDVGFGAPATFGGVIPTPALDRISEMGLRYTNMHSTSLCSPTRAALLTGRNHHSVGFGVISEQATGYPGYDSVITKDKATIGRILKDNGYNTSWFGKNHNTPGFQISTMGPFDQWPTGMGFDYFYGFMGGDTSQWTPGNLFRNTTQIYPFETQKGFNLITAMADEAIGYMAQLDTLSPETPWFVYYAPGGTHAPHHPTPEWIKKIEDMKLFDDGWNKLRDTIFANQKRLGVIPETAELTPWPSDLLKNWDQLSADEKKMFIRQANVYAAYLAYTDAEIGRVIDAVEANGDLDNTLIIYISGDNGSSAEGTLEGTPNEVAMFNGVNVPVADQLKDFYDIWGSEYTYNHMAVGWTWAFDTPFKWTKQISSHFGGTRQGMAIAWPRVITDKGGIRTQFHHVIDILPTVLEASDIRQPSVVDGIAQSPIEGVSLAYTFDAANRDEPSHRRTQYFEMFGNYALYHEGWSLVDKVTRPSWVSFGPANPTPATPEWELYDLTKDWTQNTDLAAQMPEKVKELEAIWWQEADKYQVLPIDASIVTRIVTPRPSVTAGRTEFSFPPKMTGISNGVAPTILSSSYTFTAEVTVPEGGGEGVIITQGGRFAGYGLYLEKGKPTFDWNLVGLKNQVWQAKDALPAGKHTIVFDFKYEGLGIGTLAFNDMSGLGKPGTGTLSVNGAVVDTQKMEQTIPIILAWDENMDIGSDTGSPVNDKVYQVPFAFTGSIDSLKLVIDRPVLSDADKQKLEAAMKTKQ
;
A
#
# COMPACT_ATOMS: atom_id res chain seq x y z
N MET A 1 -59.59 38.84 -6.20
CA MET A 1 -59.05 40.18 -5.94
C MET A 1 -57.63 40.19 -6.52
N THR A 2 -57.50 40.68 -7.69
CA THR A 2 -56.28 41.03 -8.41
C THR A 2 -55.84 42.42 -7.99
N PRO A 3 -54.55 42.73 -8.00
CA PRO A 3 -54.15 43.99 -8.61
C PRO A 3 -53.06 43.81 -9.71
N GLN A 4 -53.26 44.68 -10.68
CA GLN A 4 -52.54 44.92 -11.90
C GLN A 4 -51.21 45.66 -11.69
N PRO A 5 -50.39 45.78 -12.77
CA PRO A 5 -49.00 46.14 -12.77
C PRO A 5 -48.76 47.65 -12.91
N LEU A 6 -47.57 48.11 -12.52
CA LEU A 6 -47.12 49.46 -12.79
C LEU A 6 -46.00 49.42 -13.86
N ASP A 7 -46.35 50.09 -14.95
CA ASP A 7 -45.55 50.44 -16.15
C ASP A 7 -44.71 51.70 -15.86
N HIS A 8 -43.44 51.72 -16.23
CA HIS A 8 -42.68 52.95 -16.46
C HIS A 8 -41.56 52.72 -17.50
N THR A 9 -41.83 53.14 -18.73
CA THR A 9 -40.88 53.44 -19.80
C THR A 9 -40.58 54.95 -19.83
N PRO A 10 -39.72 55.46 -20.70
CA PRO A 10 -38.29 55.76 -20.53
C PRO A 10 -37.98 57.27 -20.74
N ARG A 11 -36.79 57.70 -20.37
CA ARG A 11 -36.26 58.99 -20.95
C ARG A 11 -34.89 58.85 -21.52
N ARG A 12 -34.77 59.21 -22.80
CA ARG A 12 -33.60 59.40 -23.63
C ARG A 12 -32.81 60.64 -23.20
N ALA A 13 -31.49 60.55 -23.17
CA ALA A 13 -30.53 61.56 -23.60
C ALA A 13 -29.21 60.75 -23.75
N GLY A 14 -28.50 60.70 -24.81
CA GLY A 14 -28.23 61.63 -25.95
C GLY A 14 -26.78 62.00 -25.98
N LEU A 15 -26.04 61.54 -26.99
CA LEU A 15 -24.80 61.99 -27.63
C LEU A 15 -23.44 61.64 -27.06
N ALA A 16 -22.73 60.88 -27.93
CA ALA A 16 -21.40 61.11 -28.42
C ALA A 16 -20.19 60.71 -27.59
N CYS A 17 -19.64 59.56 -27.94
CA CYS A 17 -18.23 59.42 -28.25
C CYS A 17 -18.04 58.16 -29.08
N SER A 18 -18.05 58.40 -30.40
CA SER A 18 -17.61 57.40 -31.39
C SER A 18 -16.09 57.35 -31.47
N LEU A 19 -15.59 56.19 -31.88
CA LEU A 19 -14.22 55.92 -32.31
C LEU A 19 -13.17 55.71 -31.20
N ILE A 20 -12.80 54.50 -31.06
CA ILE A 20 -11.56 53.74 -30.93
C ILE A 20 -11.82 52.53 -30.08
N LEU A 21 -12.35 51.45 -30.65
CA LEU A 21 -12.12 50.06 -30.17
C LEU A 21 -12.52 49.06 -31.27
N ALA A 22 -11.82 49.17 -32.39
CA ALA A 22 -11.85 48.14 -33.41
C ALA A 22 -10.41 47.75 -33.76
N ALA A 23 -9.77 46.99 -32.89
CA ALA A 23 -8.54 46.27 -33.22
C ALA A 23 -8.02 45.50 -32.00
N THR A 24 -8.72 44.47 -31.56
CA THR A 24 -8.14 43.33 -30.82
C THR A 24 -9.17 42.19 -30.72
N LEU A 25 -9.75 41.84 -31.86
CA LEU A 25 -10.53 40.61 -32.04
C LEU A 25 -9.97 39.84 -33.21
N ALA A 26 -8.74 39.40 -33.09
CA ALA A 26 -8.21 38.36 -33.97
C ALA A 26 -6.98 37.78 -33.25
N LEU A 27 -7.03 36.54 -33.03
CA LEU A 27 -6.02 35.55 -32.64
C LEU A 27 -6.38 34.80 -31.35
N GLY A 28 -7.61 34.28 -31.34
CA GLY A 28 -7.86 33.01 -30.71
C GLY A 28 -8.06 32.04 -31.87
N THR A 29 -7.01 31.59 -32.49
CA THR A 29 -7.04 30.40 -33.32
C THR A 29 -7.21 29.27 -32.33
N GLY A 30 -8.46 28.94 -32.00
CA GLY A 30 -8.80 27.67 -31.45
C GLY A 30 -8.24 26.63 -32.41
N ALA A 31 -7.38 25.75 -31.92
CA ALA A 31 -7.08 24.53 -32.63
C ALA A 31 -8.45 23.87 -32.89
N GLU A 32 -8.94 23.96 -34.12
CA GLU A 32 -10.07 23.14 -34.56
C GLU A 32 -9.59 21.70 -34.41
N ALA A 33 -10.10 21.02 -33.39
CA ALA A 33 -9.85 19.62 -33.17
C ALA A 33 -10.20 18.89 -34.46
N GLN A 34 -9.22 18.26 -35.06
CA GLN A 34 -9.37 17.49 -36.28
C GLN A 34 -10.36 16.35 -36.00
N GLN A 35 -11.59 16.54 -36.44
CA GLN A 35 -12.67 15.58 -36.19
C GLN A 35 -12.45 14.42 -37.15
N SER A 36 -12.31 13.21 -36.63
CA SER A 36 -12.13 12.01 -37.45
C SER A 36 -13.33 11.85 -38.42
N GLN A 37 -13.08 11.41 -39.66
CA GLN A 37 -14.13 11.12 -40.65
C GLN A 37 -14.87 9.79 -40.35
N ALA A 38 -14.62 9.17 -39.20
CA ALA A 38 -15.22 7.90 -38.84
C ALA A 38 -16.72 8.06 -38.55
N PRO A 39 -17.53 7.00 -38.74
CA PRO A 39 -18.95 7.04 -38.44
C PRO A 39 -19.21 7.42 -36.97
N LEU A 40 -20.08 8.40 -36.75
CA LEU A 40 -20.50 8.80 -35.41
C LEU A 40 -21.02 7.61 -34.60
N GLY A 41 -20.60 7.51 -33.33
CA GLY A 41 -20.91 6.37 -32.45
C GLY A 41 -19.91 5.21 -32.55
N SER A 42 -18.99 5.21 -33.54
CA SER A 42 -17.91 4.23 -33.59
C SER A 42 -16.73 4.62 -32.65
N PRO A 43 -15.92 3.67 -32.19
CA PRO A 43 -14.71 3.95 -31.39
C PRO A 43 -13.73 4.90 -32.07
N ALA A 44 -13.65 4.86 -33.40
CA ALA A 44 -12.78 5.71 -34.19
C ALA A 44 -13.30 7.16 -34.39
N ALA A 45 -14.56 7.46 -34.03
CA ALA A 45 -15.09 8.83 -34.02
C ALA A 45 -14.60 9.57 -32.77
N THR A 46 -13.43 10.21 -32.85
CA THR A 46 -12.71 10.85 -31.76
C THR A 46 -12.59 12.36 -31.89
N ARG A 47 -12.34 13.05 -30.79
CA ARG A 47 -11.94 14.46 -30.73
C ARG A 47 -10.80 14.66 -29.72
N ALA A 48 -9.89 15.58 -30.01
CA ALA A 48 -8.90 16.02 -29.05
C ALA A 48 -9.47 17.11 -28.10
N ILE A 49 -8.83 17.30 -26.97
CA ILE A 49 -9.15 18.34 -25.97
C ILE A 49 -7.85 19.04 -25.55
N ASP A 50 -7.96 20.23 -24.96
CA ASP A 50 -6.80 20.96 -24.43
C ASP A 50 -6.30 20.43 -23.07
N GLY A 51 -7.12 19.64 -22.37
CA GLY A 51 -6.79 19.00 -21.10
C GLY A 51 -6.71 19.92 -19.88
N LEU A 52 -6.88 21.23 -20.03
CA LEU A 52 -6.79 22.18 -18.89
C LEU A 52 -7.96 22.05 -17.92
N GLN A 53 -9.16 21.73 -18.45
CA GLN A 53 -10.34 21.44 -17.65
C GLN A 53 -10.82 20.01 -17.90
N LEU A 54 -10.93 19.22 -16.85
CA LEU A 54 -11.37 17.83 -16.90
C LEU A 54 -12.61 17.59 -15.98
N PRO A 55 -13.62 16.82 -16.41
CA PRO A 55 -13.79 16.36 -17.79
C PRO A 55 -13.97 17.56 -18.74
N ALA A 56 -13.64 17.35 -20.00
CA ALA A 56 -13.83 18.39 -21.02
C ALA A 56 -15.32 18.76 -21.15
N PRO A 57 -15.66 20.03 -21.38
CA PRO A 57 -17.04 20.46 -21.58
C PRO A 57 -17.72 19.67 -22.71
N ALA A 58 -18.99 19.33 -22.51
CA ALA A 58 -19.79 18.67 -23.55
C ALA A 58 -19.89 19.58 -24.78
N ILE A 59 -19.76 18.97 -25.96
CA ILE A 59 -19.97 19.70 -27.22
C ILE A 59 -21.48 19.88 -27.48
N PRO A 60 -21.89 20.96 -28.17
CA PRO A 60 -23.27 21.13 -28.57
C PRO A 60 -23.81 19.94 -29.38
N PHE A 61 -25.09 19.69 -29.29
CA PHE A 61 -25.72 18.68 -30.15
C PHE A 61 -25.55 19.05 -31.63
N GLY A 62 -24.88 18.19 -32.39
CA GLY A 62 -24.52 18.40 -33.80
C GLY A 62 -25.59 17.88 -34.81
N GLY A 63 -26.72 17.40 -34.33
CA GLY A 63 -27.82 16.87 -35.16
C GLY A 63 -28.94 17.88 -35.41
N VAL A 64 -30.07 17.39 -35.90
CA VAL A 64 -31.28 18.18 -36.13
C VAL A 64 -32.46 17.53 -35.41
N ILE A 65 -33.11 18.29 -34.52
CA ILE A 65 -34.34 17.83 -33.84
C ILE A 65 -35.55 18.46 -34.49
N LYS A 66 -36.51 17.61 -34.93
CA LYS A 66 -37.81 17.97 -35.41
C LYS A 66 -38.88 17.22 -34.61
N PRO A 67 -40.15 17.57 -34.73
CA PRO A 67 -41.24 16.89 -34.00
C PRO A 67 -41.29 15.37 -34.25
N ASN A 68 -40.89 14.92 -35.44
CA ASN A 68 -40.86 13.50 -35.83
C ASN A 68 -39.39 13.02 -35.89
N ALA A 69 -39.10 11.86 -35.26
CA ALA A 69 -37.81 11.22 -35.28
C ALA A 69 -37.32 10.87 -36.70
N LEU A 70 -38.23 10.51 -37.60
CA LEU A 70 -37.89 10.21 -39.02
C LEU A 70 -37.44 11.42 -39.83
N GLU A 71 -37.75 12.61 -39.36
CA GLU A 71 -37.32 13.87 -39.96
C GLU A 71 -36.10 14.50 -39.20
N SER A 72 -35.71 13.91 -38.10
CA SER A 72 -34.61 14.33 -37.27
C SER A 72 -33.31 13.67 -37.70
N THR A 73 -32.17 14.32 -37.41
CA THR A 73 -30.84 13.75 -37.63
C THR A 73 -30.21 13.48 -36.30
N PRO A 74 -29.89 12.22 -35.92
CA PRO A 74 -29.23 11.89 -34.67
C PRO A 74 -27.80 12.34 -34.71
N PHE A 75 -27.23 12.53 -33.51
CA PHE A 75 -25.80 12.88 -33.34
C PHE A 75 -25.26 12.18 -32.10
N TRP A 76 -24.23 11.38 -32.26
CA TRP A 76 -23.43 10.82 -31.19
C TRP A 76 -22.17 11.66 -31.00
N GLN A 77 -21.87 12.05 -29.76
CA GLN A 77 -20.62 12.77 -29.49
C GLN A 77 -19.42 11.87 -29.76
N PRO A 78 -18.37 12.37 -30.45
CA PRO A 78 -17.11 11.66 -30.55
C PRO A 78 -16.53 11.45 -29.15
N ARG A 79 -15.88 10.30 -28.91
CA ARG A 79 -15.13 10.09 -27.67
C ARG A 79 -13.91 11.00 -27.63
N ILE A 80 -13.45 11.33 -26.41
CA ILE A 80 -12.18 12.02 -26.23
C ILE A 80 -11.08 11.00 -26.51
N ALA A 81 -10.04 11.45 -27.22
CA ALA A 81 -8.82 10.70 -27.46
C ALA A 81 -7.62 11.55 -27.05
N PRO A 82 -6.54 10.92 -26.55
CA PRO A 82 -5.30 11.63 -26.30
C PRO A 82 -4.65 12.11 -27.59
N PRO A 83 -3.59 12.93 -27.52
CA PRO A 83 -2.85 13.37 -28.69
C PRO A 83 -2.38 12.20 -29.54
N GLU A 84 -2.26 12.43 -30.87
CA GLU A 84 -1.83 11.41 -31.82
C GLU A 84 -0.42 10.91 -31.48
N GLY A 85 -0.26 9.59 -31.43
CA GLY A 85 1.01 8.95 -31.09
C GLY A 85 1.28 8.79 -29.61
N ALA A 86 0.36 9.20 -28.74
CA ALA A 86 0.48 8.96 -27.30
C ALA A 86 0.70 7.45 -27.00
N PRO A 87 1.68 7.08 -26.13
CA PRO A 87 2.01 5.68 -25.88
C PRO A 87 0.99 4.99 -25.00
N ASN A 88 0.93 3.67 -25.04
CA ASN A 88 0.49 2.88 -23.90
C ASN A 88 1.46 3.07 -22.74
N VAL A 89 0.99 2.93 -21.50
CA VAL A 89 1.83 3.08 -20.30
C VAL A 89 1.65 1.88 -19.38
N LEU A 90 2.73 1.15 -19.14
CA LEU A 90 2.81 0.09 -18.13
C LEU A 90 3.70 0.57 -16.98
N LEU A 91 3.07 0.94 -15.86
CA LEU A 91 3.76 1.35 -14.64
C LEU A 91 3.80 0.19 -13.66
N ILE A 92 4.98 -0.35 -13.40
CA ILE A 92 5.21 -1.49 -12.51
C ILE A 92 5.88 -0.98 -11.24
N LEU A 93 5.33 -1.37 -10.09
CA LEU A 93 5.89 -1.06 -8.77
C LEU A 93 5.86 -2.31 -7.89
N THR A 94 7.02 -2.88 -7.61
CA THR A 94 7.15 -3.95 -6.62
C THR A 94 7.23 -3.38 -5.19
N ASP A 95 7.20 -4.24 -4.17
CA ASP A 95 7.03 -3.88 -2.77
C ASP A 95 8.22 -4.40 -1.95
N ASP A 96 8.78 -3.60 -1.04
CA ASP A 96 9.86 -3.99 -0.10
C ASP A 96 11.12 -4.59 -0.76
N VAL A 97 11.47 -4.17 -1.97
CA VAL A 97 12.66 -4.66 -2.67
C VAL A 97 13.83 -3.70 -2.47
N GLY A 98 14.86 -4.13 -1.76
CA GLY A 98 16.08 -3.34 -1.58
C GLY A 98 16.90 -3.18 -2.87
N PHE A 99 17.67 -2.08 -2.97
CA PHE A 99 18.46 -1.76 -4.16
C PHE A 99 19.41 -2.89 -4.61
N GLY A 100 19.99 -3.62 -3.66
CA GLY A 100 20.92 -4.71 -3.90
C GLY A 100 20.26 -6.11 -4.00
N ALA A 101 18.94 -6.24 -3.98
CA ALA A 101 18.29 -7.54 -4.05
C ALA A 101 18.25 -8.11 -5.48
N PRO A 102 17.78 -7.38 -6.53
CA PRO A 102 17.66 -7.90 -7.89
C PRO A 102 19.00 -7.97 -8.61
N ALA A 103 19.20 -9.01 -9.44
CA ALA A 103 20.41 -9.21 -10.23
C ALA A 103 20.72 -8.01 -11.15
N THR A 104 19.69 -7.35 -11.65
CA THR A 104 19.77 -6.15 -12.51
C THR A 104 20.57 -5.02 -11.87
N PHE A 105 20.54 -4.90 -10.54
CA PHE A 105 21.25 -3.90 -9.74
C PHE A 105 22.39 -4.51 -8.89
N GLY A 106 22.91 -5.67 -9.30
CA GLY A 106 24.08 -6.31 -8.68
C GLY A 106 23.74 -7.36 -7.63
N GLY A 107 22.48 -7.60 -7.32
CA GLY A 107 22.03 -8.66 -6.43
C GLY A 107 22.29 -10.06 -6.97
N VAL A 108 21.86 -11.07 -6.23
CA VAL A 108 22.00 -12.46 -6.61
C VAL A 108 20.67 -13.10 -7.01
N ILE A 109 19.57 -12.42 -6.78
CA ILE A 109 18.23 -12.94 -7.08
C ILE A 109 17.90 -12.69 -8.55
N PRO A 110 17.58 -13.73 -9.34
CA PRO A 110 17.28 -13.58 -10.78
C PRO A 110 16.03 -12.73 -11.00
N THR A 111 16.15 -11.69 -11.83
CA THR A 111 15.07 -10.77 -12.22
C THR A 111 15.07 -10.54 -13.74
N PRO A 112 14.78 -11.57 -14.55
CA PRO A 112 14.92 -11.49 -16.01
C PRO A 112 13.95 -10.51 -16.68
N ALA A 113 12.80 -10.23 -16.11
CA ALA A 113 11.89 -9.22 -16.65
C ALA A 113 12.46 -7.81 -16.45
N LEU A 114 13.01 -7.50 -15.27
CA LEU A 114 13.69 -6.22 -15.01
C LEU A 114 14.96 -6.07 -15.86
N ASP A 115 15.74 -7.16 -16.07
CA ASP A 115 16.88 -7.19 -16.99
C ASP A 115 16.44 -6.82 -18.40
N ARG A 116 15.38 -7.45 -18.92
CA ARG A 116 14.83 -7.18 -20.25
C ARG A 116 14.46 -5.71 -20.44
N ILE A 117 13.75 -5.09 -19.48
CA ILE A 117 13.38 -3.67 -19.57
C ILE A 117 14.65 -2.79 -19.56
N SER A 118 15.61 -3.09 -18.70
CA SER A 118 16.86 -2.33 -18.64
C SER A 118 17.72 -2.46 -19.91
N GLU A 119 17.70 -3.61 -20.57
CA GLU A 119 18.41 -3.87 -21.83
C GLU A 119 17.71 -3.23 -23.04
N MET A 120 16.38 -3.16 -23.04
CA MET A 120 15.60 -2.48 -24.08
C MET A 120 15.64 -0.97 -23.96
N GLY A 121 15.94 -0.46 -22.75
CA GLY A 121 15.88 0.96 -22.45
C GLY A 121 16.99 1.43 -21.51
N LEU A 122 16.62 2.08 -20.42
CA LEU A 122 17.51 2.77 -19.48
C LEU A 122 17.43 2.20 -18.08
N ARG A 123 18.56 2.23 -17.38
CA ARG A 123 18.71 1.85 -15.97
C ARG A 123 18.98 3.09 -15.13
N TYR A 124 18.13 3.36 -14.16
CA TYR A 124 18.25 4.51 -13.25
C TYR A 124 18.78 4.02 -11.90
N THR A 125 19.90 4.58 -11.47
CA THR A 125 20.60 4.17 -10.25
C THR A 125 20.44 5.17 -9.10
N ASN A 126 19.70 6.27 -9.34
CA ASN A 126 19.52 7.35 -8.38
C ASN A 126 18.05 7.79 -8.31
N MET A 127 17.15 6.80 -8.30
CA MET A 127 15.72 6.98 -8.08
C MET A 127 15.40 6.83 -6.60
N HIS A 128 14.58 7.73 -6.07
CA HIS A 128 14.22 7.76 -4.66
C HIS A 128 12.73 7.63 -4.43
N SER A 129 12.36 7.00 -3.31
CA SER A 129 11.01 6.86 -2.78
C SER A 129 10.89 7.54 -1.41
N THR A 130 9.77 7.37 -0.70
CA THR A 130 9.52 8.01 0.60
C THR A 130 9.95 7.17 1.80
N SER A 131 10.56 6.01 1.63
CA SER A 131 10.91 4.99 2.62
C SER A 131 9.75 4.16 3.19
N LEU A 132 8.50 4.35 2.72
CA LEU A 132 7.35 3.58 3.19
C LEU A 132 6.26 3.48 2.11
N CYS A 133 5.58 2.33 2.04
CA CYS A 133 4.71 1.94 0.92
C CYS A 133 3.53 2.89 0.63
N SER A 134 2.57 3.11 1.55
CA SER A 134 1.42 3.97 1.25
C SER A 134 1.80 5.43 0.95
N PRO A 135 2.79 6.05 1.63
CA PRO A 135 3.33 7.35 1.24
C PRO A 135 3.93 7.39 -0.17
N THR A 136 4.75 6.41 -0.53
CA THR A 136 5.33 6.31 -1.88
C THR A 136 4.24 6.16 -2.96
N ARG A 137 3.25 5.30 -2.72
CA ARG A 137 2.15 5.05 -3.67
C ARG A 137 1.29 6.30 -3.86
N ALA A 138 0.95 7.02 -2.79
CA ALA A 138 0.22 8.29 -2.87
C ALA A 138 1.01 9.37 -3.62
N ALA A 139 2.31 9.48 -3.35
CA ALA A 139 3.20 10.40 -4.03
C ALA A 139 3.34 10.08 -5.53
N LEU A 140 3.52 8.80 -5.88
CA LEU A 140 3.59 8.30 -7.26
C LEU A 140 2.31 8.62 -8.05
N LEU A 141 1.15 8.29 -7.49
CA LEU A 141 -0.14 8.47 -8.16
C LEU A 141 -0.51 9.94 -8.38
N THR A 142 0.00 10.85 -7.56
CA THR A 142 -0.41 12.26 -7.58
C THR A 142 0.66 13.22 -8.11
N GLY A 143 1.92 12.76 -8.24
CA GLY A 143 3.06 13.61 -8.62
C GLY A 143 3.35 14.71 -7.60
N ARG A 144 2.97 14.49 -6.33
CA ARG A 144 3.13 15.44 -5.22
C ARG A 144 3.81 14.75 -4.05
N ASN A 145 4.50 15.52 -3.22
CA ASN A 145 5.11 15.00 -2.00
C ASN A 145 4.05 14.34 -1.10
N HIS A 146 4.44 13.29 -0.41
CA HIS A 146 3.50 12.46 0.34
C HIS A 146 2.76 13.23 1.45
N HIS A 147 3.40 14.19 2.13
CA HIS A 147 2.72 15.06 3.11
C HIS A 147 1.72 16.01 2.43
N SER A 148 2.04 16.53 1.23
CA SER A 148 1.11 17.37 0.48
C SER A 148 -0.20 16.65 0.13
N VAL A 149 -0.22 15.33 0.16
CA VAL A 149 -1.38 14.47 -0.14
C VAL A 149 -1.90 13.70 1.07
N GLY A 150 -1.51 14.10 2.30
CA GLY A 150 -2.01 13.52 3.53
C GLY A 150 -1.34 12.23 3.98
N PHE A 151 -0.29 11.75 3.29
CA PHE A 151 0.38 10.48 3.56
C PHE A 151 1.77 10.66 4.19
N GLY A 152 1.89 11.55 5.19
CA GLY A 152 3.11 11.71 5.98
C GLY A 152 3.47 10.47 6.81
N VAL A 153 2.58 9.50 6.91
CA VAL A 153 2.76 8.23 7.60
C VAL A 153 1.96 7.14 6.89
N ILE A 154 2.20 5.87 7.25
CA ILE A 154 1.41 4.73 6.77
C ILE A 154 -0.08 4.89 7.10
N SER A 155 -0.97 4.50 6.19
CA SER A 155 -2.43 4.74 6.30
C SER A 155 -3.05 4.25 7.60
N GLU A 156 -2.56 3.14 8.16
CA GLU A 156 -3.02 2.53 9.40
C GLU A 156 -2.67 3.37 10.64
N GLN A 157 -1.74 4.29 10.51
CA GLN A 157 -1.29 5.20 11.59
C GLN A 157 -1.65 6.65 11.32
N ALA A 158 -2.61 6.91 10.42
CA ALA A 158 -3.12 8.25 10.14
C ALA A 158 -3.51 9.01 11.42
N THR A 159 -3.27 10.32 11.40
CA THR A 159 -3.63 11.25 12.47
C THR A 159 -4.51 12.38 11.93
N GLY A 160 -4.99 13.28 12.79
CA GLY A 160 -5.89 14.36 12.36
C GLY A 160 -5.19 15.59 11.77
N TYR A 161 -3.91 15.52 11.44
CA TYR A 161 -3.18 16.63 10.81
C TYR A 161 -3.26 16.54 9.27
N PRO A 162 -3.33 17.68 8.55
CA PRO A 162 -3.52 17.69 7.09
C PRO A 162 -2.47 16.90 6.31
N GLY A 163 -1.20 16.91 6.77
CA GLY A 163 -0.14 16.12 6.15
C GLY A 163 -0.16 14.62 6.49
N TYR A 164 -1.09 14.14 7.35
CA TYR A 164 -1.05 12.80 7.95
C TYR A 164 -2.41 12.12 8.05
N ASP A 165 -3.44 12.61 7.37
CA ASP A 165 -4.82 12.11 7.50
C ASP A 165 -5.15 10.93 6.55
N SER A 166 -4.23 10.60 5.67
CA SER A 166 -4.34 9.53 4.65
C SER A 166 -5.52 9.68 3.69
N VAL A 167 -5.91 10.93 3.38
CA VAL A 167 -6.99 11.24 2.44
C VAL A 167 -6.46 12.06 1.27
N ILE A 168 -6.49 11.51 0.05
CA ILE A 168 -6.15 12.25 -1.17
C ILE A 168 -7.34 13.17 -1.52
N THR A 169 -7.17 14.46 -1.33
CA THR A 169 -8.24 15.45 -1.59
C THR A 169 -8.44 15.70 -3.09
N LYS A 170 -9.64 16.12 -3.49
CA LYS A 170 -10.04 16.26 -4.90
C LYS A 170 -9.26 17.33 -5.69
N ASP A 171 -8.56 18.23 -5.00
CA ASP A 171 -7.64 19.19 -5.62
C ASP A 171 -6.28 18.57 -6.03
N LYS A 172 -6.12 17.26 -5.85
CA LYS A 172 -4.92 16.48 -6.13
C LYS A 172 -5.25 15.27 -7.01
N ALA A 173 -5.72 15.55 -8.24
CA ALA A 173 -6.09 14.51 -9.18
C ALA A 173 -4.93 13.53 -9.40
N THR A 174 -5.28 12.24 -9.44
CA THR A 174 -4.33 11.15 -9.68
C THR A 174 -4.00 11.01 -11.17
N ILE A 175 -2.91 10.32 -11.47
CA ILE A 175 -2.54 9.95 -12.84
C ILE A 175 -3.67 9.19 -13.55
N GLY A 176 -4.34 8.25 -12.86
CA GLY A 176 -5.48 7.53 -13.42
C GLY A 176 -6.62 8.47 -13.84
N ARG A 177 -6.97 9.44 -12.98
CA ARG A 177 -8.02 10.43 -13.30
C ARG A 177 -7.65 11.31 -14.49
N ILE A 178 -6.42 11.82 -14.53
CA ILE A 178 -5.97 12.70 -15.61
C ILE A 178 -5.93 11.96 -16.94
N LEU A 179 -5.38 10.75 -16.97
CA LEU A 179 -5.28 9.95 -18.19
C LEU A 179 -6.66 9.50 -18.69
N LYS A 180 -7.53 9.02 -17.80
CA LYS A 180 -8.91 8.63 -18.14
C LYS A 180 -9.68 9.76 -18.82
N ASP A 181 -9.68 10.95 -18.24
CA ASP A 181 -10.42 12.08 -18.77
C ASP A 181 -9.80 12.64 -20.07
N ASN A 182 -8.56 12.27 -20.38
CA ASN A 182 -7.90 12.51 -21.68
C ASN A 182 -8.04 11.35 -22.68
N GLY A 183 -8.85 10.32 -22.35
CA GLY A 183 -9.26 9.29 -23.29
C GLY A 183 -8.46 7.98 -23.24
N TYR A 184 -7.61 7.81 -22.24
CA TYR A 184 -7.01 6.50 -21.94
C TYR A 184 -8.04 5.55 -21.32
N ASN A 185 -7.85 4.26 -21.54
CA ASN A 185 -8.39 3.23 -20.65
C ASN A 185 -7.43 3.07 -19.47
N THR A 186 -7.94 2.99 -18.24
CA THR A 186 -7.10 3.00 -17.05
C THR A 186 -7.42 1.81 -16.14
N SER A 187 -6.40 1.06 -15.74
CA SER A 187 -6.57 -0.10 -14.87
C SER A 187 -5.48 -0.20 -13.81
N TRP A 188 -5.83 -0.80 -12.68
CA TRP A 188 -4.94 -1.02 -11.55
C TRP A 188 -5.02 -2.48 -11.11
N PHE A 189 -3.87 -3.16 -11.08
CA PHE A 189 -3.74 -4.54 -10.61
C PHE A 189 -2.82 -4.59 -9.40
N GLY A 190 -3.32 -5.11 -8.28
CA GLY A 190 -2.51 -5.37 -7.09
C GLY A 190 -2.82 -4.53 -5.86
N LYS A 191 -1.78 -4.22 -5.08
CA LYS A 191 -1.86 -3.52 -3.80
C LYS A 191 -2.39 -2.10 -3.94
N ASN A 192 -3.45 -1.77 -3.19
CA ASN A 192 -3.98 -0.41 -3.13
C ASN A 192 -3.24 0.44 -2.07
N HIS A 193 -3.37 0.17 -0.82
CA HIS A 193 -2.76 0.86 0.33
C HIS A 193 -2.99 2.39 0.40
N ASN A 194 -3.86 2.98 -0.43
CA ASN A 194 -4.19 4.41 -0.42
C ASN A 194 -5.66 4.69 -0.08
N THR A 195 -6.50 3.68 0.04
CA THR A 195 -7.85 3.83 0.62
C THR A 195 -7.73 3.83 2.13
N PRO A 196 -8.20 4.88 2.85
CA PRO A 196 -8.15 4.92 4.31
C PRO A 196 -8.88 3.72 4.93
N GLY A 197 -8.32 3.13 5.99
CA GLY A 197 -8.88 1.94 6.63
C GLY A 197 -10.36 2.09 7.04
N PHE A 198 -10.78 3.29 7.41
CA PHE A 198 -12.17 3.60 7.75
C PHE A 198 -13.12 3.76 6.54
N GLN A 199 -12.60 3.63 5.31
CA GLN A 199 -13.37 3.67 4.06
C GLN A 199 -13.30 2.36 3.25
N ILE A 200 -12.69 1.31 3.78
CA ILE A 200 -12.60 -0.02 3.14
C ILE A 200 -13.92 -0.81 3.27
N SER A 201 -15.05 -0.18 3.22
CA SER A 201 -16.35 -0.84 3.27
C SER A 201 -16.91 -1.09 1.88
N THR A 202 -17.48 -2.28 1.63
CA THR A 202 -18.24 -2.58 0.40
C THR A 202 -19.50 -1.72 0.24
N MET A 203 -19.84 -0.91 1.24
CA MET A 203 -20.89 0.10 1.19
C MET A 203 -20.37 1.49 0.76
N GLY A 204 -19.06 1.65 0.56
CA GLY A 204 -18.41 2.94 0.31
C GLY A 204 -18.21 3.78 1.60
N PRO A 205 -17.85 5.08 1.45
CA PRO A 205 -17.74 5.82 0.18
C PRO A 205 -16.60 5.29 -0.72
N PHE A 206 -16.75 5.43 -2.04
CA PHE A 206 -15.81 4.86 -3.00
C PHE A 206 -14.86 5.89 -3.64
N ASP A 207 -14.91 7.16 -3.21
CA ASP A 207 -14.08 8.21 -3.81
C ASP A 207 -12.57 8.00 -3.60
N GLN A 208 -12.18 7.34 -2.51
CA GLN A 208 -10.78 6.98 -2.23
C GLN A 208 -10.40 5.57 -2.74
N TRP A 209 -11.34 4.87 -3.37
CA TRP A 209 -11.08 3.59 -4.02
C TRP A 209 -10.48 3.79 -5.41
N PRO A 210 -9.77 2.81 -5.99
CA PRO A 210 -9.18 2.95 -7.33
C PRO A 210 -10.19 3.45 -8.38
N THR A 211 -11.42 2.92 -8.37
CA THR A 211 -12.48 3.36 -9.29
C THR A 211 -12.91 4.81 -9.04
N GLY A 212 -12.93 5.28 -7.80
CA GLY A 212 -13.18 6.69 -7.46
C GLY A 212 -12.00 7.61 -7.79
N MET A 213 -10.79 7.07 -7.78
CA MET A 213 -9.55 7.79 -8.13
C MET A 213 -9.26 7.81 -9.65
N GLY A 214 -10.18 7.31 -10.49
CA GLY A 214 -10.11 7.44 -11.94
C GLY A 214 -9.57 6.22 -12.68
N PHE A 215 -9.61 5.03 -12.08
CA PHE A 215 -9.33 3.79 -12.78
C PHE A 215 -10.62 3.11 -13.24
N ASP A 216 -10.69 2.71 -14.50
CA ASP A 216 -11.85 2.03 -15.08
C ASP A 216 -11.99 0.61 -14.55
N TYR A 217 -10.87 0.00 -14.20
CA TYR A 217 -10.81 -1.36 -13.69
C TYR A 217 -9.83 -1.50 -12.53
N PHE A 218 -10.20 -2.31 -11.55
CA PHE A 218 -9.36 -2.67 -10.42
C PHE A 218 -9.48 -4.16 -10.12
N TYR A 219 -8.34 -4.83 -9.98
CA TYR A 219 -8.23 -6.18 -9.43
C TYR A 219 -7.06 -6.22 -8.47
N GLY A 220 -7.34 -6.33 -7.17
CA GLY A 220 -6.29 -6.28 -6.17
C GLY A 220 -6.81 -6.26 -4.74
N PHE A 221 -5.93 -6.06 -3.78
CA PHE A 221 -6.27 -6.07 -2.38
C PHE A 221 -6.20 -4.70 -1.73
N MET A 222 -7.03 -4.51 -0.69
CA MET A 222 -7.09 -3.30 0.12
C MET A 222 -6.21 -3.45 1.36
N GLY A 223 -5.53 -2.34 1.74
CA GLY A 223 -4.62 -2.34 2.89
C GLY A 223 -3.17 -2.63 2.51
N GLY A 224 -2.32 -2.83 3.53
CA GLY A 224 -0.87 -2.92 3.40
C GLY A 224 -0.37 -4.25 2.87
N ASP A 225 -1.06 -5.34 3.17
CA ASP A 225 -0.68 -6.69 2.79
C ASP A 225 -1.88 -7.65 2.70
N THR A 226 -1.61 -8.85 2.24
CA THR A 226 -2.55 -9.96 2.18
C THR A 226 -1.83 -11.29 2.00
N SER A 227 -2.42 -12.37 2.47
CA SER A 227 -2.01 -13.72 2.08
C SER A 227 -2.10 -13.87 0.56
N GLN A 228 -1.03 -14.39 -0.09
CA GLN A 228 -1.08 -14.67 -1.53
C GLN A 228 -1.83 -15.98 -1.83
N TRP A 229 -2.04 -16.82 -0.81
CA TRP A 229 -2.78 -18.09 -0.92
C TRP A 229 -4.27 -17.95 -0.66
N THR A 230 -4.63 -17.16 0.36
CA THR A 230 -6.01 -16.98 0.84
C THR A 230 -6.31 -15.51 1.12
N PRO A 231 -6.30 -14.63 0.10
CA PRO A 231 -6.47 -13.19 0.29
C PRO A 231 -7.92 -12.84 0.64
N GLY A 232 -8.22 -12.62 1.93
CA GLY A 232 -9.56 -12.28 2.40
C GLY A 232 -10.01 -10.85 2.07
N ASN A 233 -9.08 -9.97 1.70
CA ASN A 233 -9.32 -8.57 1.33
C ASN A 233 -9.15 -8.29 -0.18
N LEU A 234 -9.37 -9.30 -1.03
CA LEU A 234 -9.27 -9.19 -2.49
C LEU A 234 -10.56 -8.65 -3.11
N PHE A 235 -10.41 -7.72 -4.06
CA PHE A 235 -11.53 -7.05 -4.71
C PHE A 235 -11.39 -7.06 -6.25
N ARG A 236 -12.54 -7.12 -6.92
CA ARG A 236 -12.71 -6.72 -8.32
C ARG A 236 -13.59 -5.49 -8.35
N ASN A 237 -13.03 -4.34 -8.72
CA ASN A 237 -13.60 -3.01 -8.55
C ASN A 237 -14.00 -2.75 -7.08
N THR A 238 -15.29 -2.77 -6.76
CA THR A 238 -15.82 -2.58 -5.39
C THR A 238 -16.44 -3.84 -4.81
N THR A 239 -16.30 -4.97 -5.50
CA THR A 239 -16.85 -6.26 -5.08
C THR A 239 -15.76 -7.16 -4.52
N GLN A 240 -15.90 -7.59 -3.28
CA GLN A 240 -15.01 -8.56 -2.64
C GLN A 240 -15.17 -9.94 -3.25
N ILE A 241 -14.08 -10.65 -3.49
CA ILE A 241 -14.05 -11.95 -4.17
C ILE A 241 -13.12 -12.93 -3.47
N TYR A 242 -13.43 -14.22 -3.56
CA TYR A 242 -12.70 -15.31 -2.91
C TYR A 242 -12.37 -16.43 -3.92
N PRO A 243 -11.54 -16.19 -4.95
CA PRO A 243 -11.27 -17.18 -6.00
C PRO A 243 -10.58 -18.45 -5.46
N PHE A 244 -9.80 -18.34 -4.39
CA PHE A 244 -9.11 -19.46 -3.75
C PHE A 244 -10.06 -20.53 -3.20
N GLU A 245 -11.31 -20.21 -2.88
CA GLU A 245 -12.30 -21.18 -2.42
C GLU A 245 -12.66 -22.22 -3.50
N THR A 246 -12.48 -21.88 -4.77
CA THR A 246 -12.84 -22.74 -5.92
C THR A 246 -11.64 -23.12 -6.78
N GLN A 247 -10.51 -22.40 -6.70
CA GLN A 247 -9.31 -22.61 -7.50
C GLN A 247 -8.22 -23.28 -6.65
N LYS A 248 -8.06 -24.59 -6.80
CA LYS A 248 -7.01 -25.31 -6.08
C LYS A 248 -5.62 -24.83 -6.52
N GLY A 249 -4.75 -24.54 -5.55
CA GLY A 249 -3.40 -24.04 -5.79
C GLY A 249 -3.39 -22.58 -6.26
N PHE A 250 -4.43 -21.81 -5.92
CA PHE A 250 -4.48 -20.38 -6.15
C PHE A 250 -3.25 -19.68 -5.53
N ASN A 251 -2.67 -18.73 -6.27
CA ASN A 251 -1.70 -17.76 -5.75
C ASN A 251 -1.98 -16.41 -6.41
N LEU A 252 -2.09 -15.36 -5.61
CA LEU A 252 -2.51 -14.04 -6.08
C LEU A 252 -1.52 -13.43 -7.08
N ILE A 253 -0.22 -13.72 -6.97
CA ILE A 253 0.80 -13.19 -7.91
C ILE A 253 0.52 -13.67 -9.34
N THR A 254 0.26 -14.98 -9.55
CA THR A 254 -0.14 -15.51 -10.87
C THR A 254 -1.53 -15.02 -11.27
N ALA A 255 -2.50 -15.05 -10.35
CA ALA A 255 -3.88 -14.63 -10.66
C ALA A 255 -3.96 -13.16 -11.12
N MET A 256 -3.12 -12.31 -10.56
CA MET A 256 -3.01 -10.89 -10.92
C MET A 256 -2.46 -10.71 -12.34
N ALA A 257 -1.42 -11.49 -12.71
CA ALA A 257 -0.88 -11.48 -14.06
C ALA A 257 -1.91 -12.00 -15.07
N ASP A 258 -2.61 -13.09 -14.77
CA ASP A 258 -3.67 -13.65 -15.63
C ASP A 258 -4.79 -12.63 -15.85
N GLU A 259 -5.23 -11.93 -14.81
CA GLU A 259 -6.28 -10.91 -14.89
C GLU A 259 -5.82 -9.70 -15.74
N ALA A 260 -4.59 -9.21 -15.55
CA ALA A 260 -4.04 -8.12 -16.33
C ALA A 260 -3.89 -8.49 -17.82
N ILE A 261 -3.37 -9.66 -18.12
CA ILE A 261 -3.21 -10.18 -19.47
C ILE A 261 -4.58 -10.32 -20.15
N GLY A 262 -5.56 -10.93 -19.46
CA GLY A 262 -6.92 -11.08 -19.98
C GLY A 262 -7.62 -9.74 -20.24
N TYR A 263 -7.39 -8.74 -19.38
CA TYR A 263 -7.94 -7.39 -19.55
C TYR A 263 -7.31 -6.67 -20.75
N MET A 264 -5.98 -6.69 -20.89
CA MET A 264 -5.29 -6.08 -22.04
C MET A 264 -5.70 -6.74 -23.37
N ALA A 265 -5.85 -8.06 -23.39
CA ALA A 265 -6.32 -8.76 -24.59
C ALA A 265 -7.75 -8.35 -25.01
N GLN A 266 -8.64 -8.02 -24.06
CA GLN A 266 -9.95 -7.48 -24.37
C GLN A 266 -9.86 -6.07 -24.97
N LEU A 267 -8.99 -5.21 -24.43
CA LEU A 267 -8.76 -3.86 -24.96
C LEU A 267 -8.23 -3.91 -26.38
N ASP A 268 -7.22 -4.71 -26.65
CA ASP A 268 -6.65 -4.91 -27.97
C ASP A 268 -7.70 -5.42 -28.97
N THR A 269 -8.55 -6.36 -28.57
CA THR A 269 -9.59 -6.92 -29.43
C THR A 269 -10.72 -5.93 -29.74
N LEU A 270 -11.17 -5.17 -28.75
CA LEU A 270 -12.41 -4.38 -28.82
C LEU A 270 -12.18 -2.90 -29.11
N SER A 271 -11.03 -2.36 -28.79
CA SER A 271 -10.69 -0.93 -28.95
C SER A 271 -9.19 -0.71 -29.14
N PRO A 272 -8.58 -1.31 -30.19
CA PRO A 272 -7.12 -1.29 -30.41
C PRO A 272 -6.55 0.13 -30.57
N GLU A 273 -7.37 1.10 -30.97
CA GLU A 273 -6.91 2.49 -31.09
C GLU A 273 -6.99 3.29 -29.79
N THR A 274 -7.43 2.69 -28.67
CA THR A 274 -7.50 3.34 -27.38
C THR A 274 -6.23 3.03 -26.59
N PRO A 275 -5.33 4.01 -26.36
CA PRO A 275 -4.19 3.75 -25.51
C PRO A 275 -4.64 3.45 -24.09
N TRP A 276 -3.85 2.65 -23.42
CA TRP A 276 -4.14 2.20 -22.05
C TRP A 276 -3.04 2.62 -21.07
N PHE A 277 -3.45 2.81 -19.82
CA PHE A 277 -2.59 2.96 -18.65
C PHE A 277 -2.87 1.78 -17.70
N VAL A 278 -1.88 0.94 -17.50
CA VAL A 278 -1.90 -0.17 -16.56
C VAL A 278 -0.95 0.15 -15.42
N TYR A 279 -1.48 0.30 -14.20
CA TYR A 279 -0.69 0.33 -12.97
C TYR A 279 -0.66 -1.09 -12.39
N TYR A 280 0.48 -1.76 -12.54
CA TYR A 280 0.72 -3.12 -12.08
C TYR A 280 1.58 -3.09 -10.81
N ALA A 281 0.97 -3.31 -9.66
CA ALA A 281 1.56 -3.15 -8.34
C ALA A 281 1.44 -4.45 -7.50
N PRO A 282 2.14 -5.54 -7.88
CA PRO A 282 2.08 -6.80 -7.14
C PRO A 282 2.56 -6.59 -5.69
N GLY A 283 2.01 -7.37 -4.74
CA GLY A 283 2.42 -7.33 -3.33
C GLY A 283 3.81 -7.95 -3.05
N GLY A 284 4.46 -8.53 -4.05
CA GLY A 284 5.83 -9.06 -3.91
C GLY A 284 6.87 -7.92 -3.92
N THR A 285 7.77 -7.86 -2.91
CA THR A 285 8.08 -8.92 -1.93
C THR A 285 7.65 -8.59 -0.49
N HIS A 286 6.62 -7.78 -0.29
CA HIS A 286 6.11 -7.53 1.07
C HIS A 286 5.72 -8.86 1.76
N ALA A 287 5.90 -8.95 3.07
CA ALA A 287 5.39 -10.07 3.84
C ALA A 287 3.84 -10.15 3.76
N PRO A 288 3.27 -11.35 3.81
CA PRO A 288 3.94 -12.65 3.96
C PRO A 288 4.65 -13.08 2.66
N HIS A 289 5.85 -13.61 2.80
CA HIS A 289 6.61 -14.11 1.64
C HIS A 289 6.01 -15.44 1.19
N HIS A 290 5.17 -15.42 0.16
CA HIS A 290 4.39 -16.57 -0.31
C HIS A 290 4.67 -16.96 -1.78
N PRO A 291 5.90 -17.38 -2.12
CA PRO A 291 6.18 -17.99 -3.43
C PRO A 291 5.59 -19.40 -3.51
N THR A 292 5.48 -19.94 -4.73
CA THR A 292 5.10 -21.35 -4.87
C THR A 292 6.23 -22.31 -4.47
N PRO A 293 5.94 -23.55 -4.07
CA PRO A 293 6.96 -24.51 -3.68
C PRO A 293 8.01 -24.78 -4.76
N GLU A 294 7.62 -24.72 -6.03
CA GLU A 294 8.52 -24.88 -7.17
C GLU A 294 9.56 -23.76 -7.22
N TRP A 295 9.17 -22.51 -6.95
CA TRP A 295 10.08 -21.38 -6.90
C TRP A 295 11.01 -21.45 -5.69
N ILE A 296 10.50 -21.87 -4.52
CA ILE A 296 11.35 -22.09 -3.34
C ILE A 296 12.45 -23.10 -3.69
N LYS A 297 12.07 -24.27 -4.25
CA LYS A 297 13.03 -25.29 -4.62
C LYS A 297 14.05 -24.80 -5.65
N LYS A 298 13.61 -24.05 -6.67
CA LYS A 298 14.49 -23.49 -7.69
C LYS A 298 15.58 -22.59 -7.08
N ILE A 299 15.23 -21.75 -6.11
CA ILE A 299 16.19 -20.86 -5.44
C ILE A 299 17.09 -21.64 -4.47
N GLU A 300 16.57 -22.59 -3.71
CA GLU A 300 17.36 -23.45 -2.82
C GLU A 300 18.45 -24.23 -3.58
N ASP A 301 18.12 -24.75 -4.76
CA ASP A 301 19.06 -25.49 -5.60
C ASP A 301 20.23 -24.58 -6.08
N MET A 302 20.05 -23.25 -6.11
CA MET A 302 21.10 -22.28 -6.49
C MET A 302 22.09 -21.97 -5.36
N LYS A 303 21.76 -22.25 -4.10
CA LYS A 303 22.61 -22.05 -2.91
C LYS A 303 23.15 -20.63 -2.75
N LEU A 304 22.31 -19.63 -2.97
CA LEU A 304 22.70 -18.22 -3.02
C LEU A 304 23.11 -17.62 -1.66
N PHE A 305 22.68 -18.26 -0.55
CA PHE A 305 22.74 -17.69 0.79
C PHE A 305 23.57 -18.49 1.79
N ASP A 306 24.21 -19.61 1.35
CA ASP A 306 24.94 -20.54 2.21
C ASP A 306 26.12 -19.86 2.92
N ASP A 307 26.76 -18.86 2.30
CA ASP A 307 27.90 -18.11 2.85
C ASP A 307 27.49 -16.96 3.79
N GLY A 308 26.18 -16.70 3.93
CA GLY A 308 25.58 -15.73 4.84
C GLY A 308 25.66 -14.27 4.37
N TRP A 309 24.99 -13.40 5.15
CA TRP A 309 24.69 -12.02 4.78
C TRP A 309 25.92 -11.10 4.66
N ASN A 310 26.98 -11.27 5.47
CA ASN A 310 28.18 -10.45 5.31
C ASN A 310 28.86 -10.73 3.97
N LYS A 311 29.02 -12.01 3.62
CA LYS A 311 29.61 -12.40 2.33
C LYS A 311 28.72 -12.02 1.16
N LEU A 312 27.40 -12.12 1.32
CA LEU A 312 26.43 -11.67 0.32
C LEU A 312 26.61 -10.16 0.01
N ARG A 313 26.79 -9.30 1.02
CA ARG A 313 27.06 -7.87 0.80
C ARG A 313 28.32 -7.63 -0.04
N ASP A 314 29.42 -8.32 0.27
CA ASP A 314 30.63 -8.21 -0.52
C ASP A 314 30.41 -8.62 -1.98
N THR A 315 29.65 -9.71 -2.20
CA THR A 315 29.30 -10.21 -3.53
C THR A 315 28.44 -9.20 -4.30
N ILE A 316 27.38 -8.68 -3.67
CA ILE A 316 26.50 -7.66 -4.26
C ILE A 316 27.32 -6.43 -4.64
N PHE A 317 28.13 -5.91 -3.74
CA PHE A 317 28.94 -4.71 -3.96
C PHE A 317 29.93 -4.88 -5.13
N ALA A 318 30.60 -6.05 -5.23
CA ALA A 318 31.46 -6.36 -6.34
C ALA A 318 30.69 -6.44 -7.67
N ASN A 319 29.51 -7.06 -7.68
CA ASN A 319 28.63 -7.11 -8.85
C ASN A 319 28.18 -5.71 -9.26
N GLN A 320 27.78 -4.86 -8.33
CA GLN A 320 27.35 -3.49 -8.58
C GLN A 320 28.42 -2.68 -9.30
N LYS A 321 29.67 -2.76 -8.87
CA LYS A 321 30.82 -2.14 -9.56
C LYS A 321 31.02 -2.74 -10.96
N ARG A 322 31.01 -4.05 -11.08
CA ARG A 322 31.16 -4.73 -12.39
C ARG A 322 30.07 -4.33 -13.40
N LEU A 323 28.83 -4.12 -12.94
CA LEU A 323 27.71 -3.68 -13.78
C LEU A 323 27.70 -2.16 -14.05
N GLY A 324 28.54 -1.39 -13.34
CA GLY A 324 28.55 0.06 -13.42
C GLY A 324 27.30 0.75 -12.84
N VAL A 325 26.51 0.03 -12.04
CA VAL A 325 25.31 0.60 -11.39
C VAL A 325 25.67 1.43 -10.15
N ILE A 326 26.92 1.35 -9.70
CA ILE A 326 27.51 2.26 -8.73
C ILE A 326 28.86 2.77 -9.25
N PRO A 327 29.32 3.96 -8.84
CA PRO A 327 30.65 4.45 -9.22
C PRO A 327 31.77 3.52 -8.72
N GLU A 328 32.87 3.43 -9.47
CA GLU A 328 34.06 2.70 -9.05
C GLU A 328 34.64 3.23 -7.72
N THR A 329 34.45 4.52 -7.45
CA THR A 329 34.88 5.19 -6.21
C THR A 329 33.95 4.95 -5.02
N ALA A 330 32.79 4.32 -5.24
CA ALA A 330 31.87 4.05 -4.13
C ALA A 330 32.52 3.13 -3.09
N GLU A 331 32.24 3.40 -1.83
CA GLU A 331 32.68 2.59 -0.69
C GLU A 331 31.51 1.80 -0.11
N LEU A 332 31.77 0.55 0.28
CA LEU A 332 30.78 -0.24 0.98
C LEU A 332 30.62 0.29 2.41
N THR A 333 29.40 0.64 2.79
CA THR A 333 29.10 1.09 4.16
C THR A 333 29.42 -0.03 5.18
N PRO A 334 29.87 0.29 6.41
CA PRO A 334 30.23 -0.72 7.39
C PRO A 334 29.01 -1.55 7.82
N TRP A 335 29.28 -2.81 8.21
CA TRP A 335 28.29 -3.62 8.90
C TRP A 335 28.05 -3.07 10.31
N PRO A 336 26.78 -2.90 10.77
CA PRO A 336 26.49 -2.35 12.10
C PRO A 336 26.63 -3.42 13.19
N SER A 337 27.86 -3.81 13.50
CA SER A 337 28.19 -4.91 14.43
C SER A 337 27.75 -4.66 15.88
N ASP A 338 27.42 -3.42 16.23
CA ASP A 338 26.82 -3.02 17.50
C ASP A 338 25.31 -3.28 17.57
N LEU A 339 24.65 -3.40 16.43
CA LEU A 339 23.22 -3.63 16.29
C LEU A 339 22.87 -5.03 15.78
N LEU A 340 23.64 -5.58 14.86
CA LEU A 340 23.39 -6.84 14.16
C LEU A 340 24.58 -7.80 14.30
N LYS A 341 24.32 -9.07 14.63
CA LYS A 341 25.35 -10.11 14.65
C LYS A 341 25.99 -10.28 13.28
N ASN A 342 27.32 -10.46 13.24
CA ASN A 342 27.96 -11.00 12.06
C ASN A 342 27.56 -12.47 11.86
N TRP A 343 27.57 -12.94 10.61
CA TRP A 343 27.16 -14.31 10.27
C TRP A 343 27.90 -15.39 11.07
N ASP A 344 29.20 -15.20 11.30
CA ASP A 344 30.04 -16.15 12.03
C ASP A 344 29.71 -16.24 13.53
N GLN A 345 29.01 -15.27 14.09
CA GLN A 345 28.56 -15.25 15.48
C GLN A 345 27.26 -16.04 15.70
N LEU A 346 26.61 -16.48 14.63
CA LEU A 346 25.35 -17.20 14.67
C LEU A 346 25.60 -18.69 14.97
N SER A 347 24.67 -19.29 15.71
CA SER A 347 24.58 -20.74 15.91
C SER A 347 24.25 -21.48 14.60
N ALA A 348 24.42 -22.78 14.58
CA ALA A 348 24.04 -23.62 13.44
C ALA A 348 22.52 -23.58 13.18
N ASP A 349 21.71 -23.50 14.23
CA ASP A 349 20.26 -23.42 14.14
C ASP A 349 19.80 -22.07 13.59
N GLU A 350 20.38 -20.96 14.05
CA GLU A 350 20.13 -19.64 13.49
C GLU A 350 20.48 -19.60 11.98
N LYS A 351 21.68 -20.07 11.60
CA LYS A 351 22.10 -20.14 10.20
C LYS A 351 21.13 -20.94 9.34
N LYS A 352 20.73 -22.14 9.82
CA LYS A 352 19.79 -23.00 9.10
C LYS A 352 18.46 -22.27 8.86
N MET A 353 17.88 -21.66 9.91
CA MET A 353 16.60 -20.97 9.80
C MET A 353 16.70 -19.74 8.89
N PHE A 354 17.76 -18.94 9.06
CA PHE A 354 17.92 -17.70 8.30
C PHE A 354 18.19 -17.96 6.81
N ILE A 355 18.91 -19.04 6.45
CA ILE A 355 19.04 -19.46 5.03
C ILE A 355 17.66 -19.83 4.45
N ARG A 356 16.81 -20.52 5.20
CA ARG A 356 15.44 -20.84 4.76
C ARG A 356 14.63 -19.58 4.50
N GLN A 357 14.69 -18.61 5.41
CA GLN A 357 14.02 -17.31 5.29
C GLN A 357 14.46 -16.56 4.02
N ALA A 358 15.76 -16.47 3.78
CA ALA A 358 16.32 -15.82 2.59
C ALA A 358 15.91 -16.51 1.28
N ASN A 359 15.94 -17.84 1.25
CA ASN A 359 15.53 -18.62 0.08
C ASN A 359 14.06 -18.36 -0.27
N VAL A 360 13.17 -18.28 0.73
CA VAL A 360 11.75 -18.03 0.51
C VAL A 360 11.51 -16.58 0.02
N TYR A 361 12.18 -15.57 0.61
CA TYR A 361 12.13 -14.19 0.12
C TYR A 361 12.63 -14.08 -1.33
N ALA A 362 13.79 -14.67 -1.62
CA ALA A 362 14.37 -14.64 -2.98
C ALA A 362 13.49 -15.38 -4.02
N ALA A 363 12.87 -16.49 -3.60
CA ALA A 363 11.91 -17.19 -4.44
C ALA A 363 10.69 -16.31 -4.74
N TYR A 364 10.24 -15.51 -3.77
CA TYR A 364 9.10 -14.63 -3.94
C TYR A 364 9.42 -13.47 -4.91
N LEU A 365 10.61 -12.86 -4.81
CA LEU A 365 11.06 -11.86 -5.78
C LEU A 365 11.18 -12.43 -7.20
N ALA A 366 11.86 -13.55 -7.35
CA ALA A 366 12.07 -14.19 -8.66
C ALA A 366 10.76 -14.65 -9.30
N TYR A 367 9.81 -15.14 -8.51
CA TYR A 367 8.46 -15.50 -8.94
C TYR A 367 7.67 -14.28 -9.40
N THR A 368 7.66 -13.21 -8.60
CA THR A 368 6.98 -11.95 -8.94
C THR A 368 7.53 -11.36 -10.24
N ASP A 369 8.85 -11.32 -10.42
CA ASP A 369 9.47 -10.85 -11.65
C ASP A 369 9.13 -11.72 -12.87
N ALA A 370 9.04 -13.04 -12.69
CA ALA A 370 8.63 -13.95 -13.76
C ALA A 370 7.17 -13.69 -14.21
N GLU A 371 6.25 -13.43 -13.29
CA GLU A 371 4.87 -13.10 -13.61
C GLU A 371 4.75 -11.69 -14.26
N ILE A 372 5.57 -10.73 -13.85
CA ILE A 372 5.74 -9.45 -14.56
C ILE A 372 6.23 -9.69 -16.00
N GLY A 373 7.16 -10.64 -16.20
CA GLY A 373 7.62 -11.06 -17.54
C GLY A 373 6.49 -11.51 -18.44
N ARG A 374 5.54 -12.30 -17.92
CA ARG A 374 4.34 -12.74 -18.67
C ARG A 374 3.45 -11.56 -19.09
N VAL A 375 3.31 -10.54 -18.23
CA VAL A 375 2.55 -9.33 -18.60
C VAL A 375 3.24 -8.59 -19.74
N ILE A 376 4.58 -8.45 -19.70
CA ILE A 376 5.36 -7.82 -20.79
C ILE A 376 5.28 -8.65 -22.08
N ASP A 377 5.33 -9.98 -21.99
CA ASP A 377 5.16 -10.87 -23.13
C ASP A 377 3.79 -10.68 -23.81
N ALA A 378 2.74 -10.46 -23.04
CA ALA A 378 1.41 -10.17 -23.59
C ALA A 378 1.38 -8.82 -24.34
N VAL A 379 2.03 -7.77 -23.82
CA VAL A 379 2.18 -6.49 -24.53
C VAL A 379 2.90 -6.68 -25.87
N GLU A 380 3.97 -7.50 -25.89
CA GLU A 380 4.69 -7.82 -27.13
C GLU A 380 3.83 -8.64 -28.10
N ALA A 381 3.12 -9.65 -27.62
CA ALA A 381 2.26 -10.51 -28.43
C ALA A 381 1.10 -9.75 -29.09
N ASN A 382 0.58 -8.72 -28.42
CA ASN A 382 -0.45 -7.82 -28.99
C ASN A 382 0.14 -6.86 -30.05
N GLY A 383 1.49 -6.74 -30.16
CA GLY A 383 2.13 -5.81 -31.10
C GLY A 383 2.30 -4.40 -30.56
N ASP A 384 2.01 -4.16 -29.29
CA ASP A 384 1.99 -2.83 -28.65
C ASP A 384 3.36 -2.36 -28.14
N LEU A 385 4.34 -3.27 -28.01
CA LEU A 385 5.60 -3.04 -27.29
C LEU A 385 6.38 -1.83 -27.81
N ASP A 386 6.39 -1.60 -29.14
CA ASP A 386 7.14 -0.50 -29.76
C ASP A 386 6.68 0.88 -29.23
N ASN A 387 5.38 1.08 -29.05
CA ASN A 387 4.82 2.33 -28.52
C ASN A 387 4.25 2.17 -27.11
N THR A 388 4.88 1.38 -26.28
CA THR A 388 4.55 1.29 -24.84
C THR A 388 5.71 1.85 -24.01
N LEU A 389 5.38 2.86 -23.17
CA LEU A 389 6.28 3.33 -22.13
C LEU A 389 6.16 2.40 -20.93
N ILE A 390 7.19 1.59 -20.69
CA ILE A 390 7.27 0.68 -19.55
C ILE A 390 8.17 1.30 -18.49
N ILE A 391 7.67 1.49 -17.29
CA ILE A 391 8.41 1.98 -16.12
C ILE A 391 8.36 0.90 -15.05
N TYR A 392 9.49 0.30 -14.70
CA TYR A 392 9.60 -0.71 -13.65
C TYR A 392 10.42 -0.17 -12.49
N ILE A 393 9.75 0.21 -11.39
CA ILE A 393 10.37 0.63 -10.13
C ILE A 393 10.49 -0.62 -9.24
N SER A 394 11.73 -0.98 -8.92
CA SER A 394 12.04 -2.16 -8.10
C SER A 394 12.08 -1.79 -6.62
N GLY A 395 10.92 -1.80 -6.00
CA GLY A 395 10.69 -1.43 -4.60
C GLY A 395 10.07 -0.05 -4.42
N ASP A 396 9.01 0.03 -3.63
CA ASP A 396 8.40 1.29 -3.21
C ASP A 396 9.10 1.92 -1.98
N ASN A 397 9.98 1.17 -1.34
CA ASN A 397 10.92 1.54 -0.28
C ASN A 397 12.03 0.49 -0.22
N GLY A 398 13.02 0.69 0.64
CA GLY A 398 14.04 -0.30 0.93
C GLY A 398 13.47 -1.61 1.46
N SER A 399 14.29 -2.64 1.53
CA SER A 399 13.91 -3.95 2.07
C SER A 399 13.40 -3.82 3.50
N SER A 400 12.39 -4.62 3.87
CA SER A 400 11.72 -4.52 5.16
C SER A 400 12.50 -5.20 6.29
N ALA A 401 12.60 -4.49 7.42
CA ALA A 401 13.18 -4.99 8.67
C ALA A 401 12.12 -5.40 9.70
N GLU A 402 10.85 -5.45 9.32
CA GLU A 402 9.71 -5.75 10.20
C GLU A 402 9.72 -7.19 10.70
N GLY A 403 10.50 -8.09 10.06
CA GLY A 403 10.78 -9.44 10.59
C GLY A 403 11.63 -9.47 11.86
N THR A 404 12.16 -8.34 12.32
CA THR A 404 13.03 -8.21 13.50
C THR A 404 14.37 -8.96 13.38
N LEU A 405 15.07 -9.21 14.50
CA LEU A 405 16.40 -9.82 14.49
C LEU A 405 16.40 -11.29 14.02
N GLU A 406 15.33 -12.01 14.30
CA GLU A 406 15.25 -13.46 14.09
C GLU A 406 14.29 -13.89 12.96
N GLY A 407 13.63 -12.93 12.32
CA GLY A 407 12.49 -13.23 11.46
C GLY A 407 11.25 -13.64 12.27
N THR A 408 10.13 -13.82 11.61
CA THR A 408 8.89 -14.25 12.25
C THR A 408 8.10 -15.20 11.34
N PRO A 409 7.48 -16.25 11.85
CA PRO A 409 6.55 -17.08 11.09
C PRO A 409 5.15 -16.44 10.98
N ASN A 410 4.89 -15.39 11.79
CA ASN A 410 3.62 -14.67 11.81
C ASN A 410 3.84 -13.20 12.18
N GLU A 411 3.73 -12.32 11.18
CA GLU A 411 3.91 -10.88 11.35
C GLU A 411 2.83 -10.24 12.24
N VAL A 412 1.60 -10.79 12.25
CA VAL A 412 0.54 -10.36 13.18
C VAL A 412 0.94 -10.58 14.64
N ALA A 413 1.68 -11.65 14.94
CA ALA A 413 2.25 -11.87 16.27
C ALA A 413 3.28 -10.79 16.62
N MET A 414 4.17 -10.47 15.69
CA MET A 414 5.20 -9.44 15.85
C MET A 414 4.55 -8.06 16.11
N PHE A 415 3.54 -7.68 15.33
CA PHE A 415 2.81 -6.40 15.54
C PHE A 415 1.99 -6.36 16.83
N ASN A 416 1.76 -7.51 17.48
CA ASN A 416 1.25 -7.56 18.83
C ASN A 416 2.36 -7.70 19.91
N GLY A 417 3.64 -7.49 19.52
CA GLY A 417 4.79 -7.51 20.42
C GLY A 417 5.25 -8.92 20.84
N VAL A 418 4.93 -9.95 20.04
CA VAL A 418 5.27 -11.36 20.30
C VAL A 418 6.35 -11.82 19.32
N ASN A 419 7.53 -12.14 19.84
CA ASN A 419 8.60 -12.77 19.07
C ASN A 419 8.54 -14.29 19.23
N VAL A 420 8.75 -15.02 18.12
CA VAL A 420 8.85 -16.49 18.11
C VAL A 420 10.31 -16.88 18.03
N PRO A 421 10.88 -17.51 19.08
CA PRO A 421 12.29 -17.88 19.12
C PRO A 421 12.70 -18.82 17.96
N VAL A 422 13.94 -18.73 17.48
CA VAL A 422 14.46 -19.55 16.37
C VAL A 422 14.24 -21.06 16.60
N ALA A 423 14.38 -21.55 17.86
CA ALA A 423 14.14 -22.95 18.18
C ALA A 423 12.70 -23.40 17.88
N ASP A 424 11.71 -22.53 18.18
CA ASP A 424 10.30 -22.81 17.90
C ASP A 424 10.02 -22.64 16.39
N GLN A 425 10.65 -21.66 15.72
CA GLN A 425 10.58 -21.52 14.25
C GLN A 425 11.07 -22.78 13.54
N LEU A 426 12.22 -23.33 13.94
CA LEU A 426 12.78 -24.56 13.37
C LEU A 426 11.89 -25.77 13.61
N LYS A 427 11.32 -25.88 14.82
CA LYS A 427 10.53 -27.04 15.23
C LYS A 427 9.16 -27.08 14.53
N ASP A 428 8.47 -25.92 14.49
CA ASP A 428 7.05 -25.88 14.17
C ASP A 428 6.76 -25.27 12.78
N PHE A 429 7.70 -24.48 12.19
CA PHE A 429 7.45 -23.70 10.98
C PHE A 429 8.45 -23.92 9.83
N TYR A 430 9.63 -24.54 10.06
CA TYR A 430 10.68 -24.65 9.06
C TYR A 430 10.21 -25.26 7.72
N ASP A 431 9.50 -26.39 7.79
CA ASP A 431 9.05 -27.12 6.60
C ASP A 431 7.88 -26.44 5.87
N ILE A 432 7.11 -25.63 6.58
CA ILE A 432 5.92 -24.92 6.05
C ILE A 432 6.19 -23.44 5.75
N TRP A 433 7.43 -22.97 5.94
CA TRP A 433 7.79 -21.57 5.73
C TRP A 433 7.52 -21.14 4.27
N GLY A 434 6.66 -20.12 4.09
CA GLY A 434 6.20 -19.63 2.78
C GLY A 434 4.90 -20.27 2.28
N SER A 435 4.31 -21.22 3.05
CA SER A 435 3.00 -21.79 2.74
C SER A 435 1.86 -20.95 3.32
N GLU A 436 0.62 -21.34 3.01
CA GLU A 436 -0.60 -20.75 3.57
C GLU A 436 -0.72 -20.82 5.11
N TYR A 437 0.13 -21.62 5.76
CA TYR A 437 0.15 -21.80 7.23
C TYR A 437 1.18 -20.88 7.92
N THR A 438 1.81 -19.95 7.21
CA THR A 438 2.71 -18.95 7.77
C THR A 438 2.35 -17.57 7.25
N TYR A 439 2.60 -16.53 8.06
CA TYR A 439 2.55 -15.13 7.66
C TYR A 439 3.95 -14.54 7.87
N ASN A 440 4.89 -15.11 7.12
CA ASN A 440 6.31 -15.10 7.43
C ASN A 440 7.06 -13.89 6.90
N HIS A 441 8.08 -13.46 7.68
CA HIS A 441 9.03 -12.42 7.31
C HIS A 441 10.46 -12.84 7.68
N MET A 442 11.46 -12.38 6.91
CA MET A 442 12.87 -12.71 7.10
C MET A 442 13.55 -11.88 8.20
N ALA A 443 14.69 -12.38 8.72
CA ALA A 443 15.54 -11.69 9.67
C ALA A 443 16.23 -10.46 9.06
N VAL A 444 16.38 -9.39 9.84
CA VAL A 444 16.93 -8.08 9.42
C VAL A 444 18.36 -8.14 8.87
N GLY A 445 19.15 -9.16 9.21
CA GLY A 445 20.48 -9.34 8.62
C GLY A 445 20.42 -9.48 7.09
N TRP A 446 19.42 -10.17 6.57
CA TRP A 446 19.18 -10.25 5.12
C TRP A 446 18.67 -8.94 4.54
N THR A 447 17.75 -8.27 5.24
CA THR A 447 17.26 -6.94 4.87
C THR A 447 18.39 -5.96 4.65
N TRP A 448 19.33 -5.88 5.62
CA TRP A 448 20.51 -5.03 5.50
C TRP A 448 21.43 -5.42 4.32
N ALA A 449 21.53 -6.72 4.05
CA ALA A 449 22.31 -7.20 2.90
C ALA A 449 21.65 -6.83 1.57
N PHE A 450 20.32 -6.90 1.46
CA PHE A 450 19.60 -6.56 0.25
C PHE A 450 19.52 -5.05 -0.03
N ASP A 451 19.77 -4.18 0.95
CA ASP A 451 19.87 -2.73 0.74
C ASP A 451 21.32 -2.28 0.39
N THR A 452 22.24 -3.23 0.18
CA THR A 452 23.64 -2.94 -0.23
C THR A 452 23.67 -2.03 -1.46
N PRO A 453 24.53 -0.96 -1.47
CA PRO A 453 25.65 -0.69 -0.57
C PRO A 453 25.32 0.25 0.59
N PHE A 454 24.04 0.59 0.80
CA PHE A 454 23.58 1.64 1.70
C PHE A 454 23.50 1.20 3.16
N LYS A 455 23.33 2.19 4.04
CA LYS A 455 22.97 2.03 5.44
C LYS A 455 21.44 2.08 5.59
N TRP A 456 20.92 1.37 6.58
CA TRP A 456 19.53 1.33 6.98
C TRP A 456 18.62 0.64 5.96
N THR A 457 17.29 0.74 6.16
CA THR A 457 16.27 -0.08 5.51
C THR A 457 14.95 0.67 5.42
N LYS A 458 13.87 0.05 4.96
CA LYS A 458 12.48 0.56 5.03
C LYS A 458 12.21 1.31 6.33
N GLN A 459 11.38 2.32 6.34
CA GLN A 459 11.02 3.27 7.39
C GLN A 459 12.07 4.37 7.67
N ILE A 460 13.33 4.19 7.34
CA ILE A 460 14.38 5.18 7.60
C ILE A 460 14.52 6.09 6.39
N SER A 461 13.86 7.26 6.43
CA SER A 461 13.87 8.22 5.33
C SER A 461 15.12 9.08 5.28
N SER A 462 15.93 9.10 6.35
CA SER A 462 17.17 9.86 6.40
C SER A 462 18.29 9.23 5.59
N HIS A 463 18.22 7.93 5.28
CA HIS A 463 19.32 7.19 4.62
C HIS A 463 18.84 6.42 3.39
N PHE A 464 19.76 6.17 2.47
CA PHE A 464 19.48 5.61 1.16
C PHE A 464 18.99 4.16 1.17
N GLY A 465 19.33 3.36 2.19
CA GLY A 465 18.74 2.03 2.33
C GLY A 465 17.21 2.05 2.47
N GLY A 466 16.64 3.14 3.01
CA GLY A 466 15.19 3.30 3.06
C GLY A 466 14.57 3.90 1.79
N THR A 467 15.30 4.77 1.08
CA THR A 467 14.71 5.64 0.05
C THR A 467 15.21 5.41 -1.37
N ARG A 468 16.38 4.78 -1.58
CA ARG A 468 16.97 4.65 -2.92
C ARG A 468 16.64 3.33 -3.55
N GLN A 469 16.00 3.38 -4.73
CA GLN A 469 15.49 2.23 -5.44
C GLN A 469 16.13 2.09 -6.83
N GLY A 470 16.14 0.86 -7.36
CA GLY A 470 16.45 0.61 -8.76
C GLY A 470 15.23 0.86 -9.65
N MET A 471 15.42 1.48 -10.81
CA MET A 471 14.35 1.66 -11.78
C MET A 471 14.86 1.39 -13.19
N ALA A 472 14.02 0.75 -14.03
CA ALA A 472 14.27 0.62 -15.45
C ALA A 472 13.11 1.22 -16.26
N ILE A 473 13.43 1.91 -17.36
CA ILE A 473 12.44 2.49 -18.27
C ILE A 473 12.76 2.06 -19.69
N ALA A 474 11.78 1.51 -20.41
CA ALA A 474 11.86 1.21 -21.81
C ALA A 474 10.70 1.89 -22.57
N TRP A 475 11.01 2.45 -23.71
CA TRP A 475 10.07 2.90 -24.73
C TRP A 475 10.75 2.74 -26.10
N PRO A 476 10.64 1.55 -26.71
CA PRO A 476 11.49 1.17 -27.87
C PRO A 476 11.46 2.15 -29.04
N ARG A 477 10.31 2.79 -29.30
CA ARG A 477 10.16 3.81 -30.36
C ARG A 477 10.97 5.07 -30.08
N VAL A 478 11.22 5.43 -28.80
CA VAL A 478 11.80 6.73 -28.41
C VAL A 478 13.20 6.58 -27.83
N ILE A 479 13.41 5.62 -26.94
CA ILE A 479 14.69 5.42 -26.27
C ILE A 479 15.61 4.57 -27.14
N THR A 480 16.65 5.20 -27.68
CA THR A 480 17.62 4.54 -28.55
C THR A 480 18.91 4.11 -27.85
N ASP A 481 19.22 4.66 -26.67
CA ASP A 481 20.38 4.34 -25.83
C ASP A 481 20.12 3.07 -25.00
N LYS A 482 20.00 1.94 -25.68
CA LYS A 482 19.65 0.65 -25.09
C LYS A 482 20.72 0.17 -24.09
N GLY A 483 20.29 -0.18 -22.88
CA GLY A 483 21.16 -0.55 -21.78
C GLY A 483 21.89 0.63 -21.10
N GLY A 484 21.56 1.86 -21.49
CA GLY A 484 22.17 3.07 -20.93
C GLY A 484 21.88 3.25 -19.45
N ILE A 485 22.84 3.80 -18.69
CA ILE A 485 22.68 4.12 -17.27
C ILE A 485 22.42 5.61 -17.10
N ARG A 486 21.52 5.94 -16.18
CA ARG A 486 21.19 7.31 -15.76
C ARG A 486 21.42 7.47 -14.26
N THR A 487 22.18 8.50 -13.89
CA THR A 487 22.61 8.76 -12.51
C THR A 487 22.04 10.03 -11.92
N GLN A 488 21.23 10.76 -12.69
CA GLN A 488 20.52 11.94 -12.21
C GLN A 488 19.60 11.59 -11.03
N PHE A 489 19.54 12.50 -10.07
CA PHE A 489 18.66 12.34 -8.91
C PHE A 489 17.20 12.50 -9.33
N HIS A 490 16.36 11.53 -9.05
CA HIS A 490 14.92 11.57 -9.29
C HIS A 490 14.16 11.05 -8.07
N HIS A 491 12.86 11.40 -8.00
CA HIS A 491 11.96 10.95 -6.96
C HIS A 491 10.67 10.40 -7.59
N VAL A 492 9.93 9.53 -6.88
CA VAL A 492 8.70 8.91 -7.41
C VAL A 492 7.64 9.93 -7.86
N ILE A 493 7.65 11.15 -7.31
CA ILE A 493 6.74 12.21 -7.77
C ILE A 493 7.03 12.70 -9.20
N ASP A 494 8.19 12.34 -9.76
CA ASP A 494 8.60 12.72 -11.13
C ASP A 494 7.93 11.84 -12.19
N ILE A 495 7.38 10.71 -11.81
CA ILE A 495 6.76 9.74 -12.74
C ILE A 495 5.51 10.33 -13.40
N LEU A 496 4.60 10.93 -12.62
CA LEU A 496 3.38 11.51 -13.19
C LEU A 496 3.67 12.59 -14.26
N PRO A 497 4.47 13.64 -13.98
CA PRO A 497 4.77 14.63 -15.02
C PRO A 497 5.53 14.04 -16.22
N THR A 498 6.32 12.97 -16.01
CA THR A 498 6.99 12.26 -17.12
C THR A 498 5.97 11.55 -18.03
N VAL A 499 4.99 10.88 -17.47
CA VAL A 499 3.93 10.22 -18.25
C VAL A 499 3.09 11.27 -19.00
N LEU A 500 2.78 12.40 -18.36
CA LEU A 500 2.05 13.49 -19.03
C LEU A 500 2.84 14.07 -20.22
N GLU A 501 4.15 14.31 -20.05
CA GLU A 501 5.02 14.79 -21.11
C GLU A 501 5.14 13.77 -22.25
N ALA A 502 5.36 12.49 -21.92
CA ALA A 502 5.45 11.41 -22.89
C ALA A 502 4.15 11.24 -23.72
N SER A 503 3.01 11.60 -23.15
CA SER A 503 1.69 11.50 -23.77
C SER A 503 1.23 12.82 -24.41
N ASP A 504 2.04 13.88 -24.37
CA ASP A 504 1.69 15.26 -24.78
C ASP A 504 0.38 15.75 -24.11
N ILE A 505 0.16 15.37 -22.86
CA ILE A 505 -1.00 15.75 -22.05
C ILE A 505 -0.59 16.85 -21.09
N ARG A 506 -1.39 17.92 -21.06
CA ARG A 506 -1.16 19.04 -20.13
C ARG A 506 -1.57 18.70 -18.71
N GLN A 507 -0.88 19.26 -17.73
CA GLN A 507 -1.36 19.27 -16.36
C GLN A 507 -2.69 20.04 -16.29
N PRO A 508 -3.77 19.43 -15.77
CA PRO A 508 -5.06 20.12 -15.63
C PRO A 508 -4.99 21.22 -14.57
N SER A 509 -5.64 22.34 -14.81
CA SER A 509 -5.83 23.39 -13.83
C SER A 509 -7.14 23.23 -13.03
N VAL A 510 -8.12 22.52 -13.59
CA VAL A 510 -9.42 22.25 -12.97
C VAL A 510 -9.83 20.80 -13.25
N VAL A 511 -10.26 20.08 -12.24
CA VAL A 511 -10.86 18.72 -12.35
C VAL A 511 -12.15 18.70 -11.56
N ASP A 512 -13.25 18.25 -12.18
CA ASP A 512 -14.61 18.26 -11.59
C ASP A 512 -15.04 19.63 -11.03
N GLY A 513 -14.57 20.71 -11.63
CA GLY A 513 -14.85 22.08 -11.18
C GLY A 513 -13.98 22.53 -9.99
N ILE A 514 -13.03 21.72 -9.53
CA ILE A 514 -12.11 22.01 -8.42
C ILE A 514 -10.74 22.42 -8.99
N ALA A 515 -10.26 23.59 -8.57
CA ALA A 515 -8.91 24.03 -8.93
C ALA A 515 -7.86 23.06 -8.38
N GLN A 516 -6.90 22.69 -9.23
CA GLN A 516 -5.89 21.71 -8.88
C GLN A 516 -4.66 22.37 -8.25
N SER A 517 -4.17 21.78 -7.17
CA SER A 517 -2.84 22.06 -6.62
C SER A 517 -1.77 21.72 -7.66
N PRO A 518 -0.66 22.47 -7.75
CA PRO A 518 0.42 22.18 -8.69
C PRO A 518 0.97 20.75 -8.49
N ILE A 519 1.39 20.11 -9.59
CA ILE A 519 2.25 18.93 -9.53
C ILE A 519 3.63 19.39 -9.03
N GLU A 520 4.23 18.66 -8.10
CA GLU A 520 5.49 19.02 -7.43
C GLU A 520 6.67 18.23 -8.04
N GLY A 521 6.36 17.23 -8.85
CA GLY A 521 7.31 16.45 -9.63
C GLY A 521 7.88 17.26 -10.80
N VAL A 522 9.06 16.87 -11.27
CA VAL A 522 9.70 17.36 -12.50
C VAL A 522 9.88 16.17 -13.45
N SER A 523 9.50 16.36 -14.72
CA SER A 523 9.65 15.29 -15.71
C SER A 523 11.10 14.84 -15.85
N LEU A 524 11.29 13.52 -15.96
CA LEU A 524 12.58 12.90 -16.26
C LEU A 524 12.72 12.53 -17.75
N ALA A 525 11.73 12.87 -18.60
CA ALA A 525 11.73 12.51 -20.02
C ALA A 525 12.96 13.08 -20.79
N TYR A 526 13.57 14.19 -20.33
CA TYR A 526 14.81 14.71 -20.88
C TYR A 526 15.95 13.67 -20.89
N THR A 527 15.95 12.72 -19.93
CA THR A 527 16.97 11.67 -19.83
C THR A 527 16.83 10.56 -20.87
N PHE A 528 15.73 10.53 -21.64
CA PHE A 528 15.51 9.54 -22.69
C PHE A 528 16.46 9.73 -23.88
N ASP A 529 16.89 10.97 -24.11
CA ASP A 529 17.91 11.26 -25.11
C ASP A 529 19.30 10.92 -24.58
N ALA A 530 20.07 10.17 -25.39
CA ALA A 530 21.45 9.82 -25.09
C ALA A 530 22.37 11.04 -24.93
N ALA A 531 22.05 12.17 -25.60
CA ALA A 531 22.79 13.42 -25.49
C ALA A 531 22.75 14.01 -24.06
N ASN A 532 21.71 13.71 -23.30
CA ASN A 532 21.46 14.22 -21.96
C ASN A 532 21.92 13.25 -20.86
N ARG A 533 22.73 12.22 -21.21
CA ARG A 533 23.22 11.22 -20.24
C ARG A 533 23.87 11.87 -19.01
N ASP A 534 24.68 12.90 -19.23
CA ASP A 534 25.45 13.60 -18.20
C ASP A 534 24.87 14.97 -17.84
N GLU A 535 23.63 15.28 -18.30
CA GLU A 535 22.96 16.52 -17.93
C GLU A 535 22.66 16.51 -16.42
N PRO A 536 22.85 17.64 -15.74
CA PRO A 536 22.49 17.75 -14.33
C PRO A 536 21.03 17.42 -14.07
N SER A 537 20.73 16.85 -12.91
CA SER A 537 19.35 16.58 -12.51
C SER A 537 18.51 17.86 -12.52
N HIS A 538 17.34 17.81 -13.15
CA HIS A 538 16.35 18.89 -13.09
C HIS A 538 15.70 19.01 -11.71
N ARG A 539 15.70 17.93 -10.90
CA ARG A 539 15.31 17.99 -9.49
C ARG A 539 16.50 18.43 -8.65
N ARG A 540 16.46 19.66 -8.18
CA ARG A 540 17.55 20.26 -7.40
C ARG A 540 17.40 20.04 -5.90
N THR A 541 16.17 19.93 -5.40
CA THR A 541 15.86 19.81 -3.98
C THR A 541 14.79 18.76 -3.75
N GLN A 542 14.99 17.92 -2.73
CA GLN A 542 13.98 16.99 -2.23
C GLN A 542 14.17 16.81 -0.72
N TYR A 543 13.12 17.08 0.05
CA TYR A 543 13.07 16.71 1.46
C TYR A 543 12.59 15.28 1.63
N PHE A 544 12.94 14.69 2.77
CA PHE A 544 12.44 13.39 3.23
C PHE A 544 12.04 13.50 4.70
N GLU A 545 10.96 12.83 5.09
CA GLU A 545 10.57 12.63 6.48
C GLU A 545 9.74 11.35 6.60
N MET A 546 10.02 10.55 7.62
CA MET A 546 9.21 9.42 8.05
C MET A 546 9.55 9.06 9.50
N PHE A 547 8.55 9.01 10.38
CA PHE A 547 8.72 8.65 11.79
C PHE A 547 9.77 9.46 12.53
N GLY A 548 9.93 10.75 12.19
CA GLY A 548 10.92 11.64 12.78
C GLY A 548 12.35 11.44 12.26
N ASN A 549 12.56 10.60 11.24
CA ASN A 549 13.79 10.56 10.48
C ASN A 549 13.68 11.49 9.29
N TYR A 550 14.50 12.49 9.16
CA TYR A 550 14.40 13.45 8.08
C TYR A 550 15.70 13.73 7.37
N ALA A 551 15.61 14.09 6.10
CA ALA A 551 16.75 14.45 5.29
C ALA A 551 16.40 15.49 4.24
N LEU A 552 17.44 16.10 3.68
CA LEU A 552 17.39 16.97 2.50
C LEU A 552 18.43 16.53 1.48
N TYR A 553 17.99 16.29 0.26
CA TYR A 553 18.85 16.36 -0.91
C TYR A 553 18.82 17.80 -1.46
N HIS A 554 19.98 18.40 -1.70
CA HIS A 554 20.08 19.70 -2.38
C HIS A 554 21.38 19.77 -3.19
N GLU A 555 21.22 19.79 -4.54
CA GLU A 555 22.34 20.00 -5.48
C GLU A 555 23.59 19.14 -5.19
N GLY A 556 23.39 17.83 -4.97
CA GLY A 556 24.48 16.90 -4.72
C GLY A 556 24.91 16.79 -3.26
N TRP A 557 24.31 17.55 -2.35
CA TRP A 557 24.47 17.41 -0.91
C TRP A 557 23.34 16.61 -0.28
N SER A 558 23.64 15.83 0.74
CA SER A 558 22.67 15.17 1.60
C SER A 558 22.89 15.58 3.05
N LEU A 559 21.89 16.24 3.64
CA LEU A 559 21.83 16.53 5.07
C LEU A 559 20.81 15.57 5.68
N VAL A 560 21.20 14.80 6.69
CA VAL A 560 20.35 13.77 7.27
C VAL A 560 20.34 13.86 8.79
N ASP A 561 19.20 13.54 9.40
CA ASP A 561 19.13 13.36 10.84
C ASP A 561 19.66 11.97 11.19
N LYS A 562 20.49 11.89 12.22
CA LYS A 562 21.07 10.65 12.70
C LYS A 562 20.01 9.71 13.23
N VAL A 563 20.02 8.48 12.76
CA VAL A 563 19.07 7.47 13.21
C VAL A 563 19.33 7.12 14.68
N THR A 564 18.33 7.34 15.50
CA THR A 564 18.39 7.04 16.93
C THR A 564 17.66 5.77 17.31
N ARG A 565 16.68 5.33 16.48
CA ARG A 565 15.95 4.08 16.65
C ARG A 565 15.99 3.24 15.38
N PRO A 566 16.55 2.01 15.44
CA PRO A 566 16.51 1.08 14.32
C PRO A 566 15.06 0.71 13.92
N SER A 567 14.80 0.52 12.62
CA SER A 567 13.48 0.20 12.08
C SER A 567 12.89 -1.14 12.58
N TRP A 568 13.73 -2.09 12.97
CA TRP A 568 13.32 -3.39 13.55
C TRP A 568 12.97 -3.32 15.04
N VAL A 569 13.10 -2.16 15.68
CA VAL A 569 12.66 -1.91 17.05
C VAL A 569 11.28 -1.29 17.01
N SER A 570 10.27 -2.10 16.75
CA SER A 570 8.88 -1.65 16.66
C SER A 570 8.32 -1.21 18.02
N PHE A 571 8.78 -1.85 19.10
CA PHE A 571 8.36 -1.56 20.47
C PHE A 571 9.60 -1.42 21.36
N GLY A 572 9.72 -0.28 22.02
CA GLY A 572 10.86 0.04 22.85
C GLY A 572 10.70 1.43 23.49
N PRO A 573 11.65 1.88 24.32
CA PRO A 573 11.63 3.26 24.79
C PRO A 573 11.60 4.17 23.56
N ALA A 574 10.66 5.09 23.58
CA ALA A 574 10.49 6.03 22.48
C ALA A 574 11.74 6.89 22.34
N ASN A 575 12.10 7.20 21.11
CA ASN A 575 12.91 8.37 20.86
C ASN A 575 12.07 9.60 21.20
N PRO A 576 12.56 10.49 22.06
CA PRO A 576 11.96 11.79 22.08
C PRO A 576 12.07 12.36 20.65
N THR A 577 11.00 12.93 20.14
CA THR A 577 11.09 13.79 18.95
C THR A 577 12.23 14.74 19.23
N PRO A 578 13.33 14.72 18.48
CA PRO A 578 14.46 15.55 18.83
C PRO A 578 14.02 17.01 18.74
N ALA A 579 14.08 17.71 19.86
CA ALA A 579 13.89 19.16 19.87
C ALA A 579 14.90 19.87 18.95
N THR A 580 16.01 19.20 18.68
CA THR A 580 17.08 19.59 17.76
C THR A 580 17.66 18.36 17.08
N PRO A 581 17.71 18.33 15.74
CA PRO A 581 18.33 17.23 14.98
C PRO A 581 19.82 17.09 15.31
N GLU A 582 20.31 15.86 15.29
CA GLU A 582 21.74 15.57 15.25
C GLU A 582 22.12 15.32 13.78
N TRP A 583 22.60 16.36 13.11
CA TRP A 583 22.84 16.33 11.67
C TRP A 583 24.13 15.60 11.29
N GLU A 584 24.03 14.75 10.24
CA GLU A 584 25.12 14.23 9.44
C GLU A 584 25.08 14.87 8.05
N LEU A 585 26.24 15.16 7.44
CA LEU A 585 26.35 15.84 6.14
C LEU A 585 27.19 15.03 5.17
N TYR A 586 26.71 14.83 3.95
CA TYR A 586 27.38 14.06 2.91
C TYR A 586 27.46 14.83 1.58
N ASP A 587 28.65 14.82 0.96
CA ASP A 587 28.90 15.31 -0.40
C ASP A 587 28.72 14.14 -1.37
N LEU A 588 27.51 13.98 -1.94
CA LEU A 588 27.17 12.86 -2.81
C LEU A 588 27.93 12.83 -4.14
N THR A 589 28.63 13.91 -4.49
CA THR A 589 29.49 13.93 -5.67
C THR A 589 30.79 13.15 -5.44
N LYS A 590 31.14 12.88 -4.19
CA LYS A 590 32.33 12.13 -3.75
C LYS A 590 31.96 10.90 -2.94
N ASP A 591 30.93 10.99 -2.12
CA ASP A 591 30.46 9.93 -1.22
C ASP A 591 29.05 9.48 -1.64
N TRP A 592 29.01 8.54 -2.58
CA TRP A 592 27.77 8.05 -3.18
C TRP A 592 26.87 7.25 -2.21
N THR A 593 27.45 6.76 -1.10
CA THR A 593 26.80 5.83 -0.16
C THR A 593 26.49 6.41 1.22
N GLN A 594 26.73 7.71 1.43
CA GLN A 594 26.59 8.37 2.74
C GLN A 594 27.49 7.70 3.83
N ASN A 595 28.76 7.53 3.53
CA ASN A 595 29.71 6.81 4.37
C ASN A 595 30.53 7.74 5.31
N THR A 596 30.89 8.93 4.84
CA THR A 596 31.78 9.87 5.54
C THR A 596 31.05 11.15 5.94
N ASP A 597 30.70 11.28 7.22
CA ASP A 597 30.05 12.47 7.77
C ASP A 597 30.97 13.68 7.79
N LEU A 598 30.55 14.79 7.19
CA LEU A 598 31.26 16.06 7.12
C LEU A 598 30.66 17.14 8.04
N ALA A 599 29.65 16.87 8.84
CA ALA A 599 28.91 17.88 9.60
C ALA A 599 29.81 18.70 10.53
N ALA A 600 30.71 18.04 11.27
CA ALA A 600 31.66 18.72 12.17
C ALA A 600 32.70 19.58 11.42
N GLN A 601 32.98 19.25 10.15
CA GLN A 601 33.97 19.94 9.31
C GLN A 601 33.34 21.14 8.57
N MET A 602 32.03 21.10 8.32
CA MET A 602 31.32 22.08 7.51
C MET A 602 30.03 22.62 8.19
N PRO A 603 30.13 23.19 9.39
CA PRO A 603 28.94 23.60 10.17
C PRO A 603 28.13 24.71 9.50
N GLU A 604 28.73 25.57 8.67
CA GLU A 604 27.98 26.59 7.95
C GLU A 604 27.15 25.97 6.81
N LYS A 605 27.64 24.91 6.16
CA LYS A 605 26.84 24.15 5.16
C LYS A 605 25.68 23.41 5.79
N VAL A 606 25.88 22.87 6.99
CA VAL A 606 24.79 22.26 7.78
C VAL A 606 23.68 23.28 8.04
N LYS A 607 24.02 24.48 8.54
CA LYS A 607 23.03 25.56 8.80
C LYS A 607 22.30 26.01 7.53
N GLU A 608 23.00 26.11 6.41
CA GLU A 608 22.41 26.47 5.11
C GLU A 608 21.35 25.46 4.71
N LEU A 609 21.70 24.17 4.72
CA LEU A 609 20.81 23.08 4.31
C LEU A 609 19.67 22.84 5.32
N GLU A 610 19.94 22.97 6.61
CA GLU A 610 18.92 22.92 7.66
C GLU A 610 17.85 24.00 7.44
N ALA A 611 18.24 25.21 7.11
CA ALA A 611 17.29 26.29 6.81
C ALA A 611 16.41 25.97 5.59
N ILE A 612 16.96 25.31 4.55
CA ILE A 612 16.19 24.85 3.39
C ILE A 612 15.23 23.73 3.80
N TRP A 613 15.68 22.77 4.62
CA TRP A 613 14.83 21.68 5.08
C TRP A 613 13.58 22.20 5.81
N TRP A 614 13.74 23.17 6.72
CA TRP A 614 12.61 23.77 7.46
C TRP A 614 11.65 24.54 6.53
N GLN A 615 12.17 25.19 5.47
CA GLN A 615 11.34 25.84 4.47
C GLN A 615 10.50 24.82 3.67
N GLU A 616 11.11 23.71 3.25
CA GLU A 616 10.40 22.63 2.55
C GLU A 616 9.38 21.94 3.48
N ALA A 617 9.72 21.76 4.76
CA ALA A 617 8.82 21.18 5.75
C ALA A 617 7.54 22.01 5.97
N ASP A 618 7.68 23.34 6.08
CA ASP A 618 6.54 24.26 6.18
C ASP A 618 5.69 24.26 4.90
N LYS A 619 6.35 24.33 3.74
CA LYS A 619 5.72 24.38 2.43
C LYS A 619 4.86 23.14 2.13
N TYR A 620 5.31 21.94 2.51
CA TYR A 620 4.71 20.66 2.16
C TYR A 620 3.93 20.00 3.30
N GLN A 621 3.57 20.72 4.36
CA GLN A 621 2.74 20.24 5.48
C GLN A 621 3.39 19.10 6.29
N VAL A 622 4.73 19.10 6.40
CA VAL A 622 5.46 18.09 7.19
C VAL A 622 5.24 18.26 8.68
N LEU A 623 4.94 19.49 9.12
CA LEU A 623 4.72 19.80 10.53
C LEU A 623 3.29 19.49 10.98
N PRO A 624 3.09 19.00 12.24
CA PRO A 624 4.12 18.71 13.24
C PRO A 624 4.85 17.39 12.98
N ILE A 625 6.16 17.33 13.26
CA ILE A 625 6.92 16.09 13.19
C ILE A 625 6.47 15.20 14.35
N ASP A 626 6.20 13.94 14.04
CA ASP A 626 5.76 12.95 15.03
C ASP A 626 6.58 11.65 14.90
N ALA A 627 7.55 11.48 15.80
CA ALA A 627 8.34 10.25 15.92
C ALA A 627 7.65 9.19 16.80
N SER A 628 6.46 9.47 17.34
CA SER A 628 5.78 8.57 18.26
C SER A 628 5.21 7.34 17.57
N ILE A 629 5.18 6.21 18.28
CA ILE A 629 4.44 5.01 17.88
C ILE A 629 3.16 4.88 18.72
N VAL A 630 3.31 4.96 20.03
CA VAL A 630 2.21 4.75 20.99
C VAL A 630 1.11 5.79 20.79
N THR A 631 1.47 7.06 20.67
CA THR A 631 0.49 8.14 20.47
C THR A 631 -0.32 7.92 19.21
N ARG A 632 0.34 7.56 18.09
CA ARG A 632 -0.36 7.29 16.83
C ARG A 632 -1.29 6.08 16.92
N ILE A 633 -0.86 4.97 17.55
CA ILE A 633 -1.71 3.78 17.71
C ILE A 633 -2.98 4.11 18.53
N VAL A 634 -2.86 4.91 19.58
CA VAL A 634 -4.00 5.25 20.47
C VAL A 634 -4.80 6.47 20.01
N THR A 635 -4.32 7.23 19.05
CA THR A 635 -5.03 8.39 18.50
C THR A 635 -6.35 7.94 17.84
N PRO A 636 -7.49 8.53 18.23
CA PRO A 636 -8.77 8.20 17.61
C PRO A 636 -8.78 8.53 16.12
N ARG A 637 -9.22 7.59 15.30
CA ARG A 637 -9.44 7.74 13.85
C ARG A 637 -10.92 7.73 13.53
N PRO A 638 -11.35 8.31 12.39
CA PRO A 638 -12.69 8.12 11.89
C PRO A 638 -13.03 6.62 11.81
N SER A 639 -14.26 6.25 12.16
CA SER A 639 -14.73 4.86 12.05
C SER A 639 -16.25 4.86 11.90
N VAL A 640 -16.77 3.97 11.07
CA VAL A 640 -18.22 3.77 10.91
C VAL A 640 -18.88 3.21 12.17
N THR A 641 -18.09 2.67 13.09
CA THR A 641 -18.54 2.13 14.39
C THR A 641 -18.23 3.04 15.58
N ALA A 642 -17.65 4.23 15.34
CA ALA A 642 -17.26 5.16 16.41
C ALA A 642 -18.42 5.52 17.36
N GLY A 643 -18.14 5.49 18.67
CA GLY A 643 -19.11 5.82 19.72
C GLY A 643 -20.20 4.79 19.98
N ARG A 644 -20.25 3.70 19.20
CA ARG A 644 -21.21 2.61 19.41
C ARG A 644 -20.63 1.53 20.31
N THR A 645 -21.48 1.01 21.19
CA THR A 645 -21.15 -0.10 22.10
C THR A 645 -22.08 -1.29 21.94
N GLU A 646 -23.18 -1.14 21.18
CA GLU A 646 -24.14 -2.19 20.91
C GLU A 646 -24.32 -2.39 19.40
N PHE A 647 -24.30 -3.66 18.98
CA PHE A 647 -24.47 -4.07 17.60
C PHE A 647 -25.44 -5.23 17.51
N SER A 648 -26.38 -5.15 16.57
CA SER A 648 -27.26 -6.25 16.19
C SER A 648 -26.98 -6.63 14.76
N PHE A 649 -26.76 -7.91 14.52
CA PHE A 649 -26.34 -8.42 13.22
C PHE A 649 -27.49 -9.20 12.54
N PRO A 650 -27.60 -9.14 11.22
CA PRO A 650 -28.51 -10.00 10.46
C PRO A 650 -28.04 -11.47 10.53
N PRO A 651 -28.90 -12.42 10.16
CA PRO A 651 -28.59 -13.85 10.21
C PRO A 651 -27.43 -14.30 9.31
N LYS A 652 -27.11 -13.49 8.27
CA LYS A 652 -26.00 -13.74 7.37
C LYS A 652 -25.42 -12.41 6.88
N MET A 653 -24.12 -12.22 7.11
CA MET A 653 -23.36 -11.08 6.63
C MET A 653 -21.88 -11.45 6.66
N THR A 654 -21.23 -11.52 5.48
CA THR A 654 -19.82 -11.91 5.35
C THR A 654 -19.00 -10.79 4.71
N GLY A 655 -17.68 -10.83 4.88
CA GLY A 655 -16.76 -9.90 4.23
C GLY A 655 -16.73 -8.50 4.85
N ILE A 656 -16.96 -8.38 6.16
CA ILE A 656 -16.80 -7.10 6.85
C ILE A 656 -15.34 -6.92 7.21
N SER A 657 -14.63 -6.07 6.46
CA SER A 657 -13.21 -5.82 6.69
C SER A 657 -12.91 -5.38 8.12
N ASN A 658 -11.81 -5.84 8.70
CA ASN A 658 -11.41 -5.51 10.07
C ASN A 658 -11.31 -4.00 10.33
N GLY A 659 -10.94 -3.19 9.33
CA GLY A 659 -10.87 -1.73 9.44
C GLY A 659 -12.21 -1.03 9.71
N VAL A 660 -13.35 -1.69 9.42
CA VAL A 660 -14.70 -1.15 9.64
C VAL A 660 -15.54 -1.99 10.61
N ALA A 661 -15.07 -3.17 10.99
CA ALA A 661 -15.73 -4.04 11.96
C ALA A 661 -15.69 -3.46 13.40
N PRO A 662 -16.66 -3.79 14.27
CA PRO A 662 -16.56 -3.49 15.69
C PRO A 662 -15.37 -4.21 16.32
N THR A 663 -14.49 -3.50 17.03
CA THR A 663 -13.37 -4.11 17.75
C THR A 663 -13.72 -4.43 19.20
N ILE A 664 -13.45 -5.66 19.62
CA ILE A 664 -13.56 -6.13 21.01
C ILE A 664 -12.20 -6.15 21.73
N LEU A 665 -11.13 -5.79 21.03
CA LEU A 665 -9.78 -5.82 21.60
C LEU A 665 -9.68 -4.89 22.82
N SER A 666 -8.97 -5.33 23.83
CA SER A 666 -8.73 -4.59 25.07
C SER A 666 -10.02 -4.08 25.77
N SER A 667 -11.11 -4.84 25.69
CA SER A 667 -12.43 -4.50 26.24
C SER A 667 -13.11 -5.71 26.88
N SER A 668 -14.08 -5.46 27.75
CA SER A 668 -15.08 -6.46 28.12
C SER A 668 -16.16 -6.50 27.04
N TYR A 669 -16.77 -7.67 26.82
CA TYR A 669 -17.80 -7.81 25.79
C TYR A 669 -18.72 -8.99 26.06
N THR A 670 -19.91 -8.96 25.48
CA THR A 670 -20.91 -10.03 25.56
C THR A 670 -21.51 -10.26 24.17
N PHE A 671 -21.37 -11.50 23.68
CA PHE A 671 -22.14 -12.02 22.54
C PHE A 671 -23.38 -12.72 23.06
N THR A 672 -24.54 -12.44 22.48
CA THR A 672 -25.79 -13.15 22.72
C THR A 672 -26.35 -13.61 21.37
N ALA A 673 -26.42 -14.91 21.15
CA ALA A 673 -26.98 -15.51 19.96
C ALA A 673 -28.22 -16.32 20.29
N GLU A 674 -29.36 -16.02 19.64
CA GLU A 674 -30.52 -16.89 19.62
C GLU A 674 -30.47 -17.69 18.33
N VAL A 675 -30.43 -19.01 18.46
CA VAL A 675 -30.30 -19.92 17.32
C VAL A 675 -31.36 -20.98 17.33
N THR A 676 -31.77 -21.43 16.15
CA THR A 676 -32.62 -22.62 16.01
C THR A 676 -31.81 -23.76 15.40
N VAL A 677 -31.61 -24.81 16.13
CA VAL A 677 -30.90 -26.03 15.70
C VAL A 677 -31.90 -26.96 15.02
N PRO A 678 -31.64 -27.46 13.78
CA PRO A 678 -32.52 -28.37 13.07
C PRO A 678 -32.55 -29.77 13.66
N GLU A 679 -33.56 -30.57 13.24
CA GLU A 679 -33.55 -32.01 13.49
C GLU A 679 -32.31 -32.64 12.82
N GLY A 680 -31.55 -33.42 13.60
CA GLY A 680 -30.26 -33.99 13.14
C GLY A 680 -29.02 -33.24 13.62
N GLY A 681 -29.21 -32.12 14.32
CA GLY A 681 -28.11 -31.33 14.90
C GLY A 681 -27.74 -30.08 14.08
N GLY A 682 -26.94 -29.23 14.67
CA GLY A 682 -26.43 -27.99 14.06
C GLY A 682 -24.91 -27.97 14.03
N GLU A 683 -24.31 -27.36 13.04
CA GLU A 683 -22.87 -27.17 12.90
C GLU A 683 -22.60 -25.83 12.16
N GLY A 684 -21.41 -25.25 12.36
CA GLY A 684 -21.00 -24.05 11.60
C GLY A 684 -20.92 -22.80 12.44
N VAL A 685 -20.45 -21.74 11.78
CA VAL A 685 -20.14 -20.45 12.41
C VAL A 685 -21.38 -19.60 12.63
N ILE A 686 -21.51 -19.06 13.85
CA ILE A 686 -22.48 -18.02 14.21
C ILE A 686 -21.86 -16.63 13.95
N ILE A 687 -20.66 -16.40 14.45
CA ILE A 687 -19.85 -15.20 14.18
C ILE A 687 -18.36 -15.53 14.32
N THR A 688 -17.57 -14.98 13.39
CA THR A 688 -16.09 -14.96 13.47
C THR A 688 -15.58 -13.55 13.21
N GLN A 689 -14.36 -13.26 13.68
CA GLN A 689 -13.55 -12.13 13.22
C GLN A 689 -12.07 -12.55 13.24
N GLY A 690 -11.35 -12.28 12.12
CA GLY A 690 -9.99 -12.77 11.94
C GLY A 690 -9.96 -14.22 11.48
N GLY A 691 -8.81 -14.86 11.56
CA GLY A 691 -8.59 -16.22 11.05
C GLY A 691 -7.38 -16.91 11.68
N ARG A 692 -6.65 -17.67 10.86
CA ARG A 692 -5.51 -18.53 11.24
C ARG A 692 -4.42 -17.79 12.02
N PHE A 693 -4.16 -16.54 11.73
CA PHE A 693 -3.04 -15.78 12.29
C PHE A 693 -3.40 -14.90 13.49
N ALA A 694 -4.67 -14.60 13.69
CA ALA A 694 -5.27 -14.01 14.90
C ALA A 694 -6.77 -13.87 14.69
N GLY A 695 -7.58 -14.29 15.67
CA GLY A 695 -9.02 -14.16 15.51
C GLY A 695 -9.81 -14.81 16.66
N TYR A 696 -11.12 -14.70 16.55
CA TYR A 696 -12.05 -15.39 17.44
C TYR A 696 -13.29 -15.88 16.69
N GLY A 697 -13.95 -16.91 17.25
CA GLY A 697 -15.19 -17.42 16.68
C GLY A 697 -16.15 -17.99 17.72
N LEU A 698 -17.45 -17.76 17.52
CA LEU A 698 -18.54 -18.46 18.18
C LEU A 698 -19.19 -19.36 17.13
N TYR A 699 -19.14 -20.67 17.35
CA TYR A 699 -19.64 -21.66 16.39
C TYR A 699 -20.18 -22.92 17.07
N LEU A 700 -20.85 -23.78 16.33
CA LEU A 700 -21.19 -25.13 16.78
C LEU A 700 -20.20 -26.14 16.19
N GLU A 701 -19.39 -26.81 17.03
CA GLU A 701 -18.53 -27.90 16.63
C GLU A 701 -19.26 -29.23 16.96
N LYS A 702 -19.67 -30.00 15.95
CA LYS A 702 -20.42 -31.26 16.15
C LYS A 702 -21.62 -31.03 17.07
N GLY A 703 -22.32 -29.93 16.91
CA GLY A 703 -23.47 -29.50 17.70
C GLY A 703 -23.16 -28.85 19.05
N LYS A 704 -21.91 -28.77 19.47
CA LYS A 704 -21.50 -28.19 20.75
C LYS A 704 -21.20 -26.69 20.61
N PRO A 705 -21.86 -25.82 21.37
CA PRO A 705 -21.48 -24.41 21.45
C PRO A 705 -20.03 -24.25 21.87
N THR A 706 -19.28 -23.52 21.03
CA THR A 706 -17.84 -23.31 21.21
C THR A 706 -17.51 -21.85 20.98
N PHE A 707 -16.75 -21.25 21.89
CA PHE A 707 -16.08 -19.97 21.64
C PHE A 707 -14.57 -20.21 21.64
N ASP A 708 -13.90 -19.75 20.59
CA ASP A 708 -12.47 -20.00 20.35
C ASP A 708 -11.75 -18.66 20.14
N TRP A 709 -10.68 -18.43 20.88
CA TRP A 709 -9.72 -17.36 20.68
C TRP A 709 -8.41 -17.92 20.14
N ASN A 710 -8.06 -17.55 18.92
CA ASN A 710 -6.76 -17.80 18.33
C ASN A 710 -5.80 -16.67 18.73
N LEU A 711 -4.88 -16.96 19.64
CA LEU A 711 -3.86 -16.05 20.12
C LEU A 711 -2.66 -16.05 19.16
N VAL A 712 -2.76 -15.20 18.14
CA VAL A 712 -1.73 -14.90 17.12
C VAL A 712 -1.10 -16.15 16.48
N GLY A 713 -1.90 -17.19 16.21
CA GLY A 713 -1.45 -18.41 15.57
C GLY A 713 -0.61 -19.35 16.45
N LEU A 714 -0.40 -18.98 17.72
CA LEU A 714 0.45 -19.77 18.64
C LEU A 714 -0.35 -20.67 19.56
N LYS A 715 -1.54 -20.25 19.95
CA LYS A 715 -2.39 -20.98 20.89
C LYS A 715 -3.86 -20.65 20.69
N ASN A 716 -4.73 -21.67 20.72
CA ASN A 716 -6.16 -21.47 20.84
C ASN A 716 -6.60 -21.62 22.30
N GLN A 717 -7.42 -20.68 22.78
CA GLN A 717 -8.11 -20.73 24.04
C GLN A 717 -9.59 -21.02 23.77
N VAL A 718 -10.08 -22.19 24.20
CA VAL A 718 -11.40 -22.72 23.81
C VAL A 718 -12.30 -22.87 25.01
N TRP A 719 -13.50 -22.32 24.94
CA TRP A 719 -14.63 -22.59 25.84
C TRP A 719 -15.64 -23.43 25.08
N GLN A 720 -16.04 -24.60 25.63
CA GLN A 720 -16.93 -25.51 24.92
C GLN A 720 -17.93 -26.18 25.86
N ALA A 721 -19.17 -26.26 25.40
CA ALA A 721 -20.19 -27.08 26.10
C ALA A 721 -19.85 -28.57 25.99
N LYS A 722 -20.15 -29.34 27.06
CA LYS A 722 -19.91 -30.79 27.06
C LYS A 722 -20.78 -31.53 26.06
N ASP A 723 -22.05 -31.10 25.95
CA ASP A 723 -23.07 -31.77 25.19
C ASP A 723 -23.45 -30.97 23.94
N ALA A 724 -23.82 -31.67 22.88
CA ALA A 724 -24.42 -31.07 21.69
C ALA A 724 -25.81 -30.52 22.00
N LEU A 725 -26.21 -29.43 21.35
CA LEU A 725 -27.53 -28.86 21.46
C LEU A 725 -28.58 -29.81 20.81
N PRO A 726 -29.69 -30.11 21.46
CA PRO A 726 -30.81 -30.79 20.81
C PRO A 726 -31.46 -29.86 19.74
N ALA A 727 -32.32 -30.46 18.91
CA ALA A 727 -33.15 -29.68 17.97
C ALA A 727 -34.05 -28.68 18.73
N GLY A 728 -34.22 -27.47 18.19
CA GLY A 728 -35.05 -26.40 18.76
C GLY A 728 -34.30 -25.11 18.99
N LYS A 729 -34.96 -24.19 19.73
CA LYS A 729 -34.40 -22.86 20.02
C LYS A 729 -33.49 -22.87 21.22
N HIS A 730 -32.36 -22.18 21.05
CA HIS A 730 -31.37 -22.02 22.12
C HIS A 730 -30.84 -20.62 22.19
N THR A 731 -30.51 -20.14 23.38
CA THR A 731 -29.77 -18.91 23.65
C THR A 731 -28.34 -19.28 24.06
N ILE A 732 -27.38 -18.82 23.30
CA ILE A 732 -25.94 -18.98 23.58
C ILE A 732 -25.40 -17.62 23.95
N VAL A 733 -24.72 -17.51 25.12
CA VAL A 733 -24.11 -16.29 25.60
C VAL A 733 -22.64 -16.54 25.88
N PHE A 734 -21.76 -15.69 25.32
CA PHE A 734 -20.37 -15.63 25.74
C PHE A 734 -20.08 -14.26 26.35
N ASP A 735 -19.74 -14.22 27.62
CA ASP A 735 -19.40 -13.02 28.39
C ASP A 735 -17.92 -13.03 28.75
N PHE A 736 -17.20 -11.97 28.37
CA PHE A 736 -15.78 -11.80 28.66
C PHE A 736 -15.54 -10.57 29.52
N LYS A 737 -14.88 -10.74 30.65
CA LYS A 737 -14.51 -9.67 31.59
C LYS A 737 -13.01 -9.40 31.48
N TYR A 738 -12.65 -8.30 30.87
CA TYR A 738 -11.26 -7.85 30.67
C TYR A 738 -10.72 -7.18 31.95
N GLU A 739 -9.50 -7.49 32.34
CA GLU A 739 -8.87 -7.03 33.58
C GLU A 739 -7.93 -5.83 33.42
N GLY A 740 -7.89 -5.19 32.23
CA GLY A 740 -7.00 -4.08 31.92
C GLY A 740 -7.68 -2.72 31.80
N LEU A 741 -6.90 -1.71 31.49
CA LEU A 741 -7.32 -0.32 31.28
C LEU A 741 -7.56 0.01 29.80
N GLY A 742 -7.94 -0.97 28.99
CA GLY A 742 -8.12 -0.81 27.56
C GLY A 742 -6.77 -0.65 26.84
N ILE A 743 -6.79 -0.05 25.65
CA ILE A 743 -5.59 0.14 24.83
C ILE A 743 -4.52 0.98 25.54
N GLY A 744 -4.91 1.87 26.47
CA GLY A 744 -3.97 2.62 27.32
C GLY A 744 -3.05 1.75 28.18
N THR A 745 -3.43 0.48 28.45
CA THR A 745 -2.56 -0.46 29.16
C THR A 745 -1.25 -0.72 28.42
N LEU A 746 -1.24 -0.64 27.10
CA LEU A 746 -0.05 -0.86 26.28
C LEU A 746 1.08 0.14 26.60
N ALA A 747 0.72 1.40 26.87
CA ALA A 747 1.70 2.43 27.24
C ALA A 747 2.46 2.08 28.53
N PHE A 748 1.86 1.27 29.44
CA PHE A 748 2.48 0.86 30.70
C PHE A 748 3.33 -0.42 30.54
N ASN A 749 3.12 -1.20 29.47
CA ASN A 749 3.82 -2.45 29.22
C ASN A 749 4.93 -2.32 28.18
N ASP A 750 5.42 -1.10 27.91
CA ASP A 750 6.42 -0.80 26.85
C ASP A 750 5.99 -1.31 25.46
N MET A 751 4.69 -1.42 25.20
CA MET A 751 4.09 -1.99 23.98
C MET A 751 4.56 -3.43 23.69
N SER A 752 5.07 -4.14 24.68
CA SER A 752 5.62 -5.48 24.52
C SER A 752 4.66 -6.56 25.04
N GLY A 753 4.64 -7.69 24.35
CA GLY A 753 3.89 -8.89 24.71
C GLY A 753 2.37 -8.75 24.49
N LEU A 754 1.66 -9.86 24.75
CA LEU A 754 0.20 -9.93 24.69
C LEU A 754 -0.45 -9.07 25.77
N GLY A 755 -1.73 -8.71 25.58
CA GLY A 755 -2.49 -7.83 26.46
C GLY A 755 -2.82 -8.46 27.83
N LYS A 756 -3.55 -7.69 28.65
CA LYS A 756 -3.97 -8.12 30.02
C LYS A 756 -4.92 -9.30 29.95
N PRO A 757 -5.02 -10.08 31.05
CA PRO A 757 -5.92 -11.23 31.15
C PRO A 757 -7.40 -10.83 31.18
N GLY A 758 -8.25 -11.85 31.14
CA GLY A 758 -9.67 -11.72 31.35
C GLY A 758 -10.31 -13.08 31.63
N THR A 759 -11.56 -13.10 32.03
CA THR A 759 -12.32 -14.30 32.28
C THR A 759 -13.49 -14.41 31.31
N GLY A 760 -13.51 -15.50 30.52
CA GLY A 760 -14.62 -15.84 29.63
C GLY A 760 -15.59 -16.85 30.29
N THR A 761 -16.88 -16.62 30.07
CA THR A 761 -17.96 -17.50 30.54
C THR A 761 -18.91 -17.81 29.38
N LEU A 762 -19.01 -19.09 29.04
CA LEU A 762 -19.98 -19.59 28.05
C LEU A 762 -21.21 -20.13 28.79
N SER A 763 -22.38 -19.68 28.37
CA SER A 763 -23.67 -20.09 28.91
C SER A 763 -24.61 -20.53 27.79
N VAL A 764 -25.46 -21.53 28.09
CA VAL A 764 -26.50 -22.05 27.20
C VAL A 764 -27.83 -22.05 27.95
N ASN A 765 -28.85 -21.41 27.39
CA ASN A 765 -30.19 -21.30 27.99
C ASN A 765 -30.17 -20.81 29.44
N GLY A 766 -29.27 -19.86 29.75
CA GLY A 766 -29.07 -19.32 31.09
C GLY A 766 -28.22 -20.16 32.06
N ALA A 767 -27.80 -21.37 31.67
CA ALA A 767 -26.92 -22.19 32.48
C ALA A 767 -25.46 -22.00 32.03
N VAL A 768 -24.55 -21.74 32.97
CA VAL A 768 -23.09 -21.69 32.70
C VAL A 768 -22.61 -23.09 32.33
N VAL A 769 -21.96 -23.25 31.18
CA VAL A 769 -21.44 -24.52 30.68
C VAL A 769 -19.91 -24.60 30.72
N ASP A 770 -19.23 -23.43 30.65
CA ASP A 770 -17.77 -23.35 30.81
C ASP A 770 -17.36 -21.98 31.31
N THR A 771 -16.34 -21.90 32.16
CA THR A 771 -15.72 -20.65 32.62
C THR A 771 -14.22 -20.87 32.73
N GLN A 772 -13.46 -20.06 32.04
CA GLN A 772 -12.00 -20.13 32.02
C GLN A 772 -11.38 -18.77 32.08
N LYS A 773 -10.20 -18.66 32.70
CA LYS A 773 -9.34 -17.49 32.63
C LYS A 773 -8.46 -17.56 31.38
N MET A 774 -8.41 -16.48 30.66
CA MET A 774 -7.48 -16.24 29.57
C MET A 774 -6.37 -15.35 30.11
N GLU A 775 -5.16 -15.87 30.21
CA GLU A 775 -4.06 -15.17 30.89
C GLU A 775 -3.53 -13.99 30.08
N GLN A 776 -3.71 -14.01 28.76
CA GLN A 776 -3.24 -12.97 27.85
C GLN A 776 -4.26 -12.77 26.73
N THR A 777 -4.43 -11.53 26.27
CA THR A 777 -5.32 -11.18 25.16
C THR A 777 -4.51 -10.56 24.01
N ILE A 778 -5.10 -10.44 22.82
CA ILE A 778 -4.54 -9.69 21.71
C ILE A 778 -4.83 -8.21 21.96
N PRO A 779 -3.80 -7.34 22.06
CA PRO A 779 -4.01 -5.94 22.45
C PRO A 779 -4.23 -4.99 21.29
N ILE A 780 -3.60 -5.21 20.13
CA ILE A 780 -3.44 -4.18 19.09
C ILE A 780 -4.23 -4.52 17.83
N ILE A 781 -3.99 -5.71 17.22
CA ILE A 781 -4.49 -5.99 15.88
C ILE A 781 -4.84 -7.48 15.71
N LEU A 782 -5.93 -7.75 14.98
CA LEU A 782 -6.20 -9.04 14.33
C LEU A 782 -5.60 -9.01 12.90
N ALA A 783 -5.58 -10.15 12.22
CA ALA A 783 -5.13 -10.19 10.82
C ALA A 783 -5.97 -9.24 9.96
N TRP A 784 -5.31 -8.27 9.31
CA TRP A 784 -6.00 -7.21 8.58
C TRP A 784 -6.54 -7.63 7.22
N ASP A 785 -6.04 -8.72 6.67
CA ASP A 785 -6.55 -9.35 5.45
C ASP A 785 -7.71 -10.33 5.70
N GLU A 786 -8.17 -10.43 6.94
CA GLU A 786 -9.32 -11.24 7.35
C GLU A 786 -10.55 -10.36 7.65
N ASN A 787 -11.70 -10.99 7.76
CA ASN A 787 -13.00 -10.34 7.91
C ASN A 787 -13.67 -10.66 9.24
N MET A 788 -14.75 -9.91 9.55
CA MET A 788 -15.80 -10.33 10.45
C MET A 788 -16.93 -10.94 9.63
N ASP A 789 -17.37 -12.15 10.02
CA ASP A 789 -18.36 -12.92 9.29
C ASP A 789 -19.47 -13.42 10.22
N ILE A 790 -20.71 -13.43 9.75
CA ILE A 790 -21.88 -13.92 10.43
C ILE A 790 -22.55 -15.02 9.61
N GLY A 791 -22.80 -16.18 10.21
CA GLY A 791 -23.50 -17.31 9.60
C GLY A 791 -22.66 -18.15 8.65
N SER A 792 -21.44 -17.82 8.41
CA SER A 792 -20.41 -18.59 7.72
C SER A 792 -19.06 -17.98 8.01
N ASP A 793 -17.96 -18.68 7.81
CA ASP A 793 -16.60 -18.17 7.86
C ASP A 793 -16.02 -18.09 6.45
N THR A 794 -15.26 -17.04 6.15
CA THR A 794 -14.53 -16.81 4.89
C THR A 794 -13.04 -16.60 5.18
N GLY A 795 -12.20 -16.50 4.16
CA GLY A 795 -10.75 -16.31 4.34
C GLY A 795 -10.06 -17.55 4.85
N SER A 796 -9.55 -17.53 6.09
CA SER A 796 -8.95 -18.68 6.75
C SER A 796 -9.66 -19.02 8.08
N PRO A 797 -9.69 -20.31 8.50
CA PRO A 797 -10.38 -20.69 9.72
C PRO A 797 -9.69 -20.14 10.98
N VAL A 798 -10.45 -19.76 11.99
CA VAL A 798 -9.90 -19.39 13.31
C VAL A 798 -9.13 -20.56 13.94
N ASN A 799 -9.51 -21.80 13.61
CA ASN A 799 -8.88 -23.02 14.11
C ASN A 799 -8.85 -24.13 13.05
N ASP A 800 -7.72 -24.27 12.36
CA ASP A 800 -7.49 -25.28 11.32
C ASP A 800 -7.68 -26.73 11.77
N LYS A 801 -7.60 -27.00 13.08
CA LYS A 801 -7.78 -28.34 13.65
C LYS A 801 -9.24 -28.71 13.80
N VAL A 802 -10.15 -27.74 13.73
CA VAL A 802 -11.58 -27.91 14.00
C VAL A 802 -12.39 -27.89 12.72
N TYR A 803 -12.16 -26.92 11.84
CA TYR A 803 -12.94 -26.77 10.62
C TYR A 803 -12.11 -26.21 9.46
N GLN A 804 -12.70 -26.24 8.27
CA GLN A 804 -12.20 -25.59 7.06
C GLN A 804 -13.25 -24.60 6.55
N VAL A 805 -12.82 -23.57 5.83
CA VAL A 805 -13.72 -22.59 5.20
C VAL A 805 -14.18 -23.07 3.81
N PRO A 806 -15.41 -22.69 3.38
CA PRO A 806 -16.44 -22.02 4.17
C PRO A 806 -17.09 -22.94 5.20
N PHE A 807 -17.32 -22.44 6.42
CA PHE A 807 -18.00 -23.20 7.50
C PHE A 807 -19.35 -22.59 7.83
N ALA A 808 -20.32 -22.81 6.95
CA ALA A 808 -21.64 -22.24 7.05
C ALA A 808 -22.47 -22.87 8.18
N PHE A 809 -23.21 -22.03 8.91
CA PHE A 809 -24.14 -22.48 9.96
C PHE A 809 -25.33 -23.22 9.34
N THR A 810 -25.53 -24.46 9.76
CA THR A 810 -26.58 -25.35 9.22
C THR A 810 -27.96 -25.12 9.86
N GLY A 811 -28.02 -24.36 10.99
CA GLY A 811 -29.24 -23.91 11.63
C GLY A 811 -29.70 -22.54 11.14
N SER A 812 -30.55 -21.87 11.94
CA SER A 812 -30.88 -20.45 11.72
C SER A 812 -30.40 -19.61 12.92
N ILE A 813 -29.88 -18.41 12.62
CA ILE A 813 -29.60 -17.37 13.60
C ILE A 813 -30.84 -16.51 13.69
N ASP A 814 -31.57 -16.58 14.79
CA ASP A 814 -32.81 -15.82 15.00
C ASP A 814 -32.49 -14.38 15.43
N SER A 815 -31.47 -14.22 16.28
CA SER A 815 -30.87 -12.91 16.62
C SER A 815 -29.41 -13.07 17.03
N LEU A 816 -28.59 -12.05 16.76
CA LEU A 816 -27.20 -11.97 17.23
C LEU A 816 -26.92 -10.55 17.69
N LYS A 817 -26.47 -10.41 18.94
CA LYS A 817 -26.13 -9.14 19.57
C LYS A 817 -24.72 -9.17 20.15
N LEU A 818 -23.97 -8.08 19.94
CA LEU A 818 -22.70 -7.80 20.61
C LEU A 818 -22.85 -6.53 21.46
N VAL A 819 -22.47 -6.62 22.71
CA VAL A 819 -22.32 -5.47 23.62
C VAL A 819 -20.84 -5.37 24.02
N ILE A 820 -20.27 -4.20 23.87
CA ILE A 820 -18.87 -3.90 24.21
C ILE A 820 -18.86 -2.94 25.39
N ASP A 821 -18.19 -3.34 26.47
CA ASP A 821 -18.00 -2.51 27.66
C ASP A 821 -16.51 -2.10 27.73
N ARG A 822 -16.22 -0.87 27.30
CA ARG A 822 -14.87 -0.33 27.24
C ARG A 822 -14.47 0.19 28.61
N PRO A 823 -13.22 -0.07 29.07
CA PRO A 823 -12.73 0.48 30.32
C PRO A 823 -12.80 2.01 30.31
N VAL A 824 -13.40 2.59 31.37
CA VAL A 824 -13.43 4.03 31.60
C VAL A 824 -12.23 4.41 32.44
N LEU A 825 -11.29 5.17 31.86
CA LEU A 825 -10.09 5.65 32.55
C LEU A 825 -10.48 6.70 33.60
N SER A 826 -10.02 6.51 34.83
CA SER A 826 -10.06 7.58 35.84
C SER A 826 -9.12 8.72 35.44
N ASP A 827 -9.30 9.92 36.02
CA ASP A 827 -8.43 11.06 35.75
C ASP A 827 -6.97 10.75 36.18
N ALA A 828 -6.79 9.94 37.22
CA ALA A 828 -5.49 9.46 37.65
C ALA A 828 -4.86 8.49 36.60
N ASP A 829 -5.66 7.64 35.95
CA ASP A 829 -5.19 6.75 34.90
C ASP A 829 -4.83 7.54 33.64
N LYS A 830 -5.63 8.56 33.27
CA LYS A 830 -5.31 9.48 32.16
C LYS A 830 -3.99 10.20 32.39
N GLN A 831 -3.76 10.76 33.60
CA GLN A 831 -2.50 11.40 33.96
C GLN A 831 -1.30 10.45 33.89
N LYS A 832 -1.46 9.19 34.37
CA LYS A 832 -0.41 8.18 34.24
C LYS A 832 -0.15 7.83 32.78
N LEU A 833 -1.20 7.69 31.97
CA LEU A 833 -1.08 7.43 30.54
C LEU A 833 -0.34 8.57 29.84
N GLU A 834 -0.72 9.84 30.09
CA GLU A 834 -0.05 11.01 29.53
C GLU A 834 1.43 11.08 29.95
N ALA A 835 1.74 10.76 31.23
CA ALA A 835 3.12 10.69 31.70
C ALA A 835 3.90 9.58 31.03
N ALA A 836 3.32 8.39 30.88
CA ALA A 836 3.94 7.26 30.20
C ALA A 836 4.16 7.56 28.70
N MET A 837 3.21 8.21 28.04
CA MET A 837 3.33 8.63 26.65
C MET A 837 4.48 9.64 26.47
N LYS A 838 4.65 10.60 27.37
CA LYS A 838 5.76 11.57 27.33
C LYS A 838 7.15 10.96 27.55
N THR A 839 7.24 9.81 28.19
CA THR A 839 8.51 9.13 28.47
C THR A 839 8.84 8.02 27.49
N LYS A 840 7.87 7.64 26.65
CA LYS A 840 7.95 6.51 25.72
C LYS A 840 7.73 6.89 24.25
N GLN A 841 7.69 8.19 23.97
CA GLN A 841 7.57 8.78 22.64
C GLN A 841 8.89 9.04 21.97
#